data_5ea9e30a43e304a8d79fb1927f5fc632
#
_entry.id   5ea9e30a43e304a8d79fb1927f5fc632
#
_cell.length_a   1.000
_cell.length_b   1.000
_cell.length_c   1.000
_cell.angle_alpha   90.00
_cell.angle_beta   90.00
_cell.angle_gamma   90.00
#
_symmetry.space_group_name_H-M   'P 1'
#
loop_
_entity.id
_entity.type
_entity.pdbx_description
1 polymer ?
#
loop_
_entity_poly.entity_id
_entity_poly.type
_entity_poly.pdbx_seq_one_letter_code
_entity_poly.pdbx_strand_id
1 'polypeptide(L)'
;MGSALVPALILLAVGTPAFAQEQQAIIRVEVTAESAPVAGATVQLGAASLQTDQDGMAVFPATIGTVNITVTKEGFLEASTSLPVNELREWQVVIELIAEERVEEEITVHATRTDARLQDLPTRVEVLAREEIEEKMMMTPGDIVMMLNEMGGMRVQTTSPSLGAASVRIQGMRGRYTRFLSDGLPLFGQQGGGLGLLQIPPMDLGQVEVIKGVSSALYGAGAMGGVVNLVSRRPAEQPIRDFLVNRSTLGATDGTMFLASRLSSHWSASLLGGGHWQERKDIDGDGWANLAGYSRGVARPRLFWDGGGGRSAFLTGGVTYENRNGGTLPGASLPATGEPYTEALDTRRYDVGGSFQFLVHDDYVVSARLAASSQRHDHRFGEIRERDRHGMLFGELAVRAAWGRHTWVAGFAAEREEYRPRDVPRFAYRYNTPGVFLQDDIDIAPWLSVSASGRADFHNQFGTFLSPRVSALVRWRGWTSRLSAGQGFFAPTPLTEESEAAGLTRLEIPVPLVAERGRSASLDVTRTLGPASYTVTLFRSSVRHPIDVERGTRYALVNLAEPTNNSGVEFLATWRKAPFVATGTYTYVRSRELAGGRREDTPLTPRHSFGIVGMWEKEEAGRAGIECYYTGRQRLEENPFRAESKSYIIVGLLGERKFGPLRLFVNLENLTNVRQTRWDPLLRPERGVDGRWTVDAWAPLDGRVINGGIRVGF
;
A
#
# COMPACT_ATOMS: atom_id res chain seq x y z
N MET A 1 -4.55 -34.61 100.95
CA MET A 1 -3.83 -33.45 101.42
C MET A 1 -3.97 -32.35 100.43
N GLY A 2 -4.75 -31.44 100.52
CA GLY A 2 -4.98 -30.22 101.28
C GLY A 2 -4.91 -29.12 100.24
N SER A 3 -5.59 -28.20 100.10
CA SER A 3 -6.52 -27.35 100.84
C SER A 3 -7.09 -26.31 99.86
N ALA A 4 -8.31 -26.06 100.03
CA ALA A 4 -9.11 -24.96 99.55
C ALA A 4 -8.47 -23.57 99.64
N LEU A 5 -8.90 -22.71 98.77
CA LEU A 5 -9.34 -21.35 99.15
C LEU A 5 -10.07 -20.68 97.95
N VAL A 6 -11.31 -20.35 98.18
CA VAL A 6 -12.13 -19.37 97.46
C VAL A 6 -11.73 -17.98 97.92
N PRO A 7 -11.67 -16.90 97.09
CA PRO A 7 -12.66 -15.89 97.32
C PRO A 7 -13.20 -15.11 96.05
N ALA A 8 -14.43 -14.73 96.25
CA ALA A 8 -15.09 -13.47 95.98
C ALA A 8 -15.21 -12.98 94.54
N LEU A 9 -16.44 -13.06 94.05
CA LEU A 9 -17.06 -12.39 92.95
C LEU A 9 -17.11 -10.85 93.17
N ILE A 10 -16.47 -10.07 92.25
CA ILE A 10 -16.79 -8.70 92.09
C ILE A 10 -17.37 -8.51 90.69
N LEU A 11 -18.67 -8.25 90.62
CA LEU A 11 -19.38 -7.83 89.40
C LEU A 11 -18.94 -6.39 89.03
N LEU A 12 -18.14 -6.22 87.96
CA LEU A 12 -17.98 -4.96 87.29
C LEU A 12 -18.90 -4.96 86.11
N ALA A 13 -19.93 -4.13 86.11
CA ALA A 13 -20.76 -3.78 84.97
C ALA A 13 -19.93 -3.00 83.98
N VAL A 14 -19.49 -3.64 82.89
CA VAL A 14 -18.90 -2.93 81.75
C VAL A 14 -20.05 -2.54 80.85
N GLY A 15 -20.34 -1.24 80.80
CA GLY A 15 -21.24 -0.66 79.82
C GLY A 15 -20.72 -0.88 78.43
N THR A 16 -21.51 -1.53 77.60
CA THR A 16 -21.28 -1.60 76.14
C THR A 16 -21.30 -0.17 75.58
N PRO A 17 -20.23 0.27 74.85
CA PRO A 17 -20.37 1.50 74.09
C PRO A 17 -21.41 1.30 72.99
N ALA A 18 -22.47 2.09 72.99
CA ALA A 18 -23.35 2.22 71.88
C ALA A 18 -22.50 2.77 70.72
N PHE A 19 -22.23 1.96 69.71
CA PHE A 19 -21.75 2.44 68.47
C PHE A 19 -22.81 3.38 67.88
N ALA A 20 -22.52 4.70 67.89
CA ALA A 20 -23.29 5.68 67.17
C ALA A 20 -23.18 5.28 65.68
N GLN A 21 -24.28 4.88 65.08
CA GLN A 21 -24.38 4.66 63.64
C GLN A 21 -24.16 6.03 63.02
N GLU A 22 -22.94 6.25 62.45
CA GLU A 22 -22.65 7.49 61.70
C GLU A 22 -23.64 7.54 60.55
N GLN A 23 -24.50 8.54 60.58
CA GLN A 23 -25.39 8.84 59.47
C GLN A 23 -24.51 9.21 58.29
N GLN A 24 -24.51 8.36 57.24
CA GLN A 24 -23.78 8.58 56.00
C GLN A 24 -24.77 9.04 54.90
N ALA A 25 -24.32 9.95 54.05
CA ALA A 25 -25.04 10.24 52.79
C ALA A 25 -24.94 9.04 51.87
N ILE A 26 -25.93 8.80 51.03
CA ILE A 26 -25.93 7.76 49.99
C ILE A 26 -25.80 8.45 48.63
N ILE A 27 -24.79 8.07 47.83
CA ILE A 27 -24.64 8.53 46.45
C ILE A 27 -25.03 7.38 45.53
N ARG A 28 -26.07 7.61 44.72
CA ARG A 28 -26.53 6.72 43.69
C ARG A 28 -26.05 7.22 42.35
N VAL A 29 -25.14 6.49 41.71
CA VAL A 29 -24.59 6.82 40.40
C VAL A 29 -25.29 6.00 39.34
N GLU A 30 -25.97 6.66 38.44
CA GLU A 30 -26.57 6.10 37.25
C GLU A 30 -25.64 6.36 36.05
N VAL A 31 -25.21 5.28 35.37
CA VAL A 31 -24.31 5.36 34.23
C VAL A 31 -25.11 5.02 32.96
N THR A 32 -25.18 5.98 32.05
CA THR A 32 -25.91 5.83 30.77
C THR A 32 -24.98 6.07 29.60
N ALA A 33 -25.33 5.55 28.43
CA ALA A 33 -24.75 5.91 27.14
C ALA A 33 -25.88 5.96 26.10
N GLU A 34 -25.97 7.05 25.34
CA GLU A 34 -27.10 7.28 24.39
C GLU A 34 -28.47 7.05 25.02
N SER A 35 -28.64 7.47 26.29
CA SER A 35 -29.85 7.29 27.07
C SER A 35 -30.17 5.82 27.46
N ALA A 36 -29.30 4.86 27.24
CA ALA A 36 -29.43 3.48 27.68
C ALA A 36 -28.52 3.18 28.88
N PRO A 37 -28.97 2.37 29.88
CA PRO A 37 -28.15 2.03 31.05
C PRO A 37 -26.91 1.21 30.66
N VAL A 38 -25.77 1.49 31.28
CA VAL A 38 -24.49 0.79 31.03
C VAL A 38 -24.17 -0.13 32.23
N ALA A 39 -24.39 -1.42 32.05
CA ALA A 39 -24.05 -2.44 33.06
C ALA A 39 -22.54 -2.74 33.07
N GLY A 40 -22.00 -3.04 34.27
CA GLY A 40 -20.59 -3.42 34.47
C GLY A 40 -19.59 -2.30 34.20
N ALA A 41 -20.00 -1.02 34.24
CA ALA A 41 -19.09 0.12 34.30
C ALA A 41 -18.43 0.20 35.68
N THR A 42 -17.14 0.44 35.75
CA THR A 42 -16.43 0.63 37.02
C THR A 42 -16.59 2.07 37.48
N VAL A 43 -17.33 2.26 38.58
CA VAL A 43 -17.50 3.56 39.23
C VAL A 43 -16.52 3.62 40.39
N GLN A 44 -15.65 4.62 40.41
CA GLN A 44 -14.70 4.90 41.49
C GLN A 44 -15.10 6.17 42.23
N LEU A 45 -15.21 6.05 43.56
CA LEU A 45 -15.54 7.14 44.45
C LEU A 45 -14.47 7.23 45.55
N GLY A 46 -13.48 8.11 45.35
CA GLY A 46 -12.28 8.15 46.19
C GLY A 46 -11.51 6.82 46.18
N ALA A 47 -11.42 6.13 47.32
CA ALA A 47 -10.79 4.81 47.42
C ALA A 47 -11.75 3.62 47.17
N ALA A 48 -13.06 3.84 47.12
CA ALA A 48 -14.07 2.82 46.89
C ALA A 48 -14.33 2.65 45.40
N SER A 49 -14.47 1.40 44.93
CA SER A 49 -14.78 1.05 43.54
C SER A 49 -15.87 -0.02 43.50
N LEU A 50 -16.89 0.20 42.68
CA LEU A 50 -18.00 -0.74 42.43
C LEU A 50 -18.30 -0.81 40.92
N GLN A 51 -18.87 -1.92 40.49
CA GLN A 51 -19.42 -2.04 39.14
C GLN A 51 -20.92 -1.75 39.12
N THR A 52 -21.38 -1.09 38.05
CA THR A 52 -22.82 -0.89 37.81
C THR A 52 -23.56 -2.20 37.58
N ASP A 53 -24.78 -2.29 38.08
CA ASP A 53 -25.69 -3.41 37.87
C ASP A 53 -26.32 -3.40 36.44
N GLN A 54 -27.34 -4.27 36.21
CA GLN A 54 -28.02 -4.35 34.90
C GLN A 54 -28.80 -3.08 34.52
N ASP A 55 -29.18 -2.28 35.53
CA ASP A 55 -29.88 -0.99 35.34
C ASP A 55 -28.89 0.19 35.30
N GLY A 56 -27.58 -0.07 35.18
CA GLY A 56 -26.55 0.97 35.15
C GLY A 56 -26.26 1.66 36.47
N MET A 57 -26.68 1.08 37.62
CA MET A 57 -26.64 1.72 38.93
C MET A 57 -25.47 1.24 39.79
N ALA A 58 -24.83 2.16 40.51
CA ALA A 58 -23.87 1.86 41.59
C ALA A 58 -24.19 2.76 42.81
N VAL A 59 -24.15 2.19 44.03
CA VAL A 59 -24.54 2.90 45.25
C VAL A 59 -23.39 2.90 46.25
N PHE A 60 -23.01 4.11 46.69
CA PHE A 60 -21.91 4.32 47.62
C PHE A 60 -22.36 5.06 48.90
N PRO A 61 -21.88 4.67 50.07
CA PRO A 61 -21.93 5.53 51.27
C PRO A 61 -20.89 6.66 51.13
N ALA A 62 -21.24 7.87 51.51
CA ALA A 62 -20.34 9.03 51.45
C ALA A 62 -20.45 9.90 52.74
N THR A 63 -19.36 10.59 53.08
CA THR A 63 -19.30 11.60 54.10
C THR A 63 -19.48 13.02 53.53
N ILE A 64 -19.85 13.97 54.37
CA ILE A 64 -19.94 15.38 53.95
C ILE A 64 -18.56 15.86 53.44
N GLY A 65 -18.54 16.47 52.26
CA GLY A 65 -17.33 16.93 51.58
C GLY A 65 -17.48 16.89 50.06
N THR A 66 -16.48 17.35 49.32
CA THR A 66 -16.44 17.19 47.84
C THR A 66 -15.93 15.79 47.48
N VAL A 67 -16.74 15.06 46.73
CA VAL A 67 -16.41 13.70 46.30
C VAL A 67 -16.23 13.67 44.78
N ASN A 68 -15.10 13.12 44.34
CA ASN A 68 -14.83 12.90 42.92
C ASN A 68 -15.32 11.51 42.52
N ILE A 69 -16.10 11.47 41.48
CA ILE A 69 -16.65 10.26 40.90
C ILE A 69 -16.00 10.08 39.53
N THR A 70 -15.34 8.95 39.29
CA THR A 70 -14.76 8.58 38.02
C THR A 70 -15.42 7.29 37.52
N VAL A 71 -15.85 7.28 36.28
CA VAL A 71 -16.46 6.12 35.65
C VAL A 71 -15.63 5.67 34.47
N THR A 72 -15.28 4.39 34.44
CA THR A 72 -14.53 3.76 33.36
C THR A 72 -15.27 2.52 32.88
N LYS A 73 -15.30 2.33 31.57
CA LYS A 73 -15.85 1.13 30.89
C LYS A 73 -15.10 0.92 29.59
N GLU A 74 -14.73 -0.32 29.30
CA GLU A 74 -14.12 -0.67 28.01
C GLU A 74 -15.02 -0.27 26.85
N GLY A 75 -14.49 0.49 25.86
CA GLY A 75 -15.23 1.04 24.72
C GLY A 75 -15.91 2.39 24.99
N PHE A 76 -15.60 3.05 26.12
CA PHE A 76 -16.11 4.39 26.45
C PHE A 76 -14.99 5.29 26.98
N LEU A 77 -15.09 6.57 26.71
CA LEU A 77 -14.19 7.58 27.30
C LEU A 77 -14.41 7.64 28.81
N GLU A 78 -13.32 7.78 29.57
CA GLU A 78 -13.40 8.01 31.00
C GLU A 78 -14.18 9.30 31.30
N ALA A 79 -15.21 9.20 32.14
CA ALA A 79 -15.98 10.35 32.59
C ALA A 79 -15.72 10.61 34.07
N SER A 80 -15.47 11.87 34.44
CA SER A 80 -15.29 12.25 35.84
C SER A 80 -16.12 13.48 36.18
N THR A 81 -16.65 13.52 37.40
CA THR A 81 -17.40 14.63 37.95
C THR A 81 -17.12 14.81 39.41
N SER A 82 -17.33 16.04 39.95
CA SER A 82 -17.18 16.36 41.37
C SER A 82 -18.52 16.72 41.96
N LEU A 83 -18.93 16.00 43.02
CA LEU A 83 -20.18 16.23 43.74
C LEU A 83 -19.91 16.83 45.12
N PRO A 84 -20.39 18.09 45.45
CA PRO A 84 -20.33 18.62 46.79
C PRO A 84 -21.46 18.01 47.64
N VAL A 85 -21.15 17.06 48.49
CA VAL A 85 -22.08 16.45 49.47
C VAL A 85 -22.12 17.36 50.70
N ASN A 86 -23.17 18.15 50.86
CA ASN A 86 -23.33 19.11 51.94
C ASN A 86 -24.41 18.72 52.96
N GLU A 87 -25.17 17.68 52.70
CA GLU A 87 -26.25 17.15 53.54
C GLU A 87 -26.22 15.62 53.56
N LEU A 88 -26.64 15.05 54.71
CA LEU A 88 -26.80 13.59 54.91
C LEU A 88 -28.13 13.14 54.31
N ARG A 89 -28.19 13.06 52.98
CA ARG A 89 -29.35 12.60 52.21
C ARG A 89 -28.91 11.68 51.06
N GLU A 90 -29.87 11.18 50.32
CA GLU A 90 -29.61 10.46 49.08
C GLU A 90 -29.35 11.47 47.94
N TRP A 91 -28.21 11.27 47.21
CA TRP A 91 -27.81 12.05 46.07
C TRP A 91 -27.86 11.15 44.83
N GLN A 92 -28.51 11.62 43.78
CA GLN A 92 -28.52 10.96 42.50
C GLN A 92 -27.61 11.72 41.52
N VAL A 93 -26.71 10.99 40.88
CA VAL A 93 -25.78 11.54 39.89
C VAL A 93 -25.90 10.70 38.63
N VAL A 94 -26.23 11.31 37.51
CA VAL A 94 -26.27 10.67 36.20
C VAL A 94 -24.97 11.02 35.48
N ILE A 95 -24.22 9.99 35.03
CA ILE A 95 -23.00 10.14 34.23
C ILE A 95 -23.23 9.48 32.89
N GLU A 96 -23.24 10.31 31.85
CA GLU A 96 -23.34 9.83 30.49
C GLU A 96 -21.94 9.50 29.98
N LEU A 97 -21.70 8.24 29.64
CA LEU A 97 -20.50 7.79 28.97
C LEU A 97 -20.63 8.04 27.48
N ILE A 98 -19.65 8.71 26.93
CA ILE A 98 -19.48 8.86 25.49
C ILE A 98 -18.75 7.59 25.01
N ALA A 99 -19.38 6.86 24.08
CA ALA A 99 -18.69 5.74 23.43
C ALA A 99 -17.33 6.26 22.93
N GLU A 100 -16.26 5.59 23.33
CA GLU A 100 -14.98 5.78 22.69
C GLU A 100 -15.24 5.41 21.22
N GLU A 101 -15.52 6.43 20.38
CA GLU A 101 -15.36 6.21 18.95
C GLU A 101 -13.99 5.60 18.86
N ARG A 102 -13.94 4.31 18.44
CA ARG A 102 -12.66 3.72 18.03
C ARG A 102 -12.03 4.81 17.20
N VAL A 103 -10.99 5.44 17.71
CA VAL A 103 -10.17 6.36 16.95
C VAL A 103 -9.77 5.50 15.76
N GLU A 104 -10.50 5.63 14.64
CA GLU A 104 -9.98 5.18 13.36
C GLU A 104 -8.63 5.85 13.33
N GLU A 105 -7.56 5.05 13.36
CA GLU A 105 -6.20 5.59 13.34
C GLU A 105 -6.19 6.66 12.29
N GLU A 106 -5.97 7.90 12.71
CA GLU A 106 -6.16 9.08 11.88
C GLU A 106 -5.11 9.02 10.79
N ILE A 107 -5.48 8.40 9.65
CA ILE A 107 -4.55 8.11 8.56
C ILE A 107 -4.09 9.42 7.95
N THR A 108 -2.86 9.79 8.24
CA THR A 108 -2.17 10.91 7.62
C THR A 108 -1.56 10.44 6.30
N VAL A 109 -1.85 11.19 5.23
CA VAL A 109 -1.35 10.89 3.88
C VAL A 109 -0.14 11.77 3.57
N HIS A 110 0.96 11.14 3.24
CA HIS A 110 2.23 11.81 2.91
C HIS A 110 2.39 12.06 1.40
N ALA A 111 1.68 11.32 0.57
CA ALA A 111 1.76 11.45 -0.89
C ALA A 111 1.23 12.80 -1.43
N THR A 112 0.50 13.60 -0.65
CA THR A 112 -0.01 14.90 -1.10
C THR A 112 0.87 16.10 -0.74
N ARG A 113 1.97 15.90 0.01
CA ARG A 113 2.89 16.92 0.53
C ARG A 113 2.31 17.87 1.57
N THR A 114 1.04 17.79 1.87
CA THR A 114 0.37 18.62 2.89
C THR A 114 0.32 17.91 4.24
N ASP A 115 0.61 16.59 4.27
CA ASP A 115 0.47 15.74 5.47
C ASP A 115 -0.91 15.92 6.12
N ALA A 116 -1.93 15.94 5.28
CA ALA A 116 -3.30 16.11 5.70
C ALA A 116 -3.96 14.75 5.98
N ARG A 117 -5.02 14.76 6.76
CA ARG A 117 -5.83 13.57 7.04
C ARG A 117 -6.50 13.09 5.76
N LEU A 118 -6.58 11.77 5.57
CA LEU A 118 -7.17 11.14 4.39
C LEU A 118 -8.58 11.69 4.07
N GLN A 119 -9.39 11.91 5.10
CA GLN A 119 -10.75 12.41 4.95
C GLN A 119 -10.82 13.86 4.44
N ASP A 120 -9.79 14.69 4.72
CA ASP A 120 -9.77 16.13 4.42
C ASP A 120 -9.16 16.46 3.06
N LEU A 121 -8.59 15.45 2.38
CA LEU A 121 -7.95 15.64 1.09
C LEU A 121 -8.96 15.83 -0.04
N PRO A 122 -8.85 16.92 -0.83
CA PRO A 122 -9.61 17.08 -2.08
C PRO A 122 -9.22 16.05 -3.16
N THR A 123 -7.98 15.59 -3.13
CA THR A 123 -7.49 14.49 -3.99
C THR A 123 -7.84 13.16 -3.35
N ARG A 124 -8.46 12.24 -4.11
CA ARG A 124 -8.67 10.89 -3.62
C ARG A 124 -7.34 10.15 -3.50
N VAL A 125 -7.09 9.62 -2.33
CA VAL A 125 -6.01 8.70 -2.03
C VAL A 125 -6.63 7.41 -1.50
N GLU A 126 -6.22 6.27 -2.00
CA GLU A 126 -6.54 4.96 -1.41
C GLU A 126 -5.37 4.55 -0.54
N VAL A 127 -5.66 4.06 0.64
CA VAL A 127 -4.64 3.64 1.60
C VAL A 127 -4.89 2.20 2.02
N LEU A 128 -3.88 1.35 1.85
CA LEU A 128 -3.82 0.05 2.51
C LEU A 128 -3.17 0.27 3.87
N ALA A 129 -3.91 0.03 4.93
CA ALA A 129 -3.44 0.13 6.30
C ALA A 129 -2.57 -1.07 6.69
N ARG A 130 -1.93 -0.99 7.85
CA ARG A 130 -1.01 -2.02 8.33
C ARG A 130 -1.66 -3.41 8.47
N GLU A 131 -2.90 -3.47 8.93
CA GLU A 131 -3.63 -4.74 9.09
C GLU A 131 -3.80 -5.47 7.76
N GLU A 132 -4.19 -4.74 6.71
CA GLU A 132 -4.35 -5.29 5.35
C GLU A 132 -2.98 -5.71 4.77
N ILE A 133 -1.92 -4.93 5.03
CA ILE A 133 -0.55 -5.28 4.62
C ILE A 133 -0.11 -6.58 5.31
N GLU A 134 -0.40 -6.76 6.60
CA GLU A 134 -0.04 -7.98 7.35
C GLU A 134 -0.74 -9.22 6.81
N GLU A 135 -1.98 -9.09 6.36
CA GLU A 135 -2.71 -10.16 5.69
C GLU A 135 -2.01 -10.56 4.39
N LYS A 136 -1.81 -9.59 3.50
CA LYS A 136 -1.23 -9.83 2.17
C LYS A 136 0.23 -10.30 2.23
N MET A 137 0.98 -9.83 3.22
CA MET A 137 2.36 -10.25 3.45
C MET A 137 2.48 -11.75 3.75
N MET A 138 1.48 -12.37 4.37
CA MET A 138 1.50 -13.82 4.62
C MET A 138 1.25 -14.63 3.35
N MET A 139 0.56 -14.07 2.37
CA MET A 139 0.35 -14.69 1.07
C MET A 139 1.62 -14.63 0.22
N THR A 140 2.22 -13.44 0.10
CA THR A 140 3.43 -13.23 -0.69
C THR A 140 4.47 -12.42 0.11
N PRO A 141 5.24 -13.08 1.01
CA PRO A 141 6.22 -12.38 1.85
C PRO A 141 7.38 -11.75 1.08
N GLY A 142 7.61 -12.19 -0.14
CA GLY A 142 8.76 -11.80 -0.96
C GLY A 142 8.60 -10.45 -1.65
N ASP A 143 7.38 -10.00 -1.97
CA ASP A 143 7.16 -8.79 -2.75
C ASP A 143 5.77 -8.17 -2.55
N ILE A 144 5.57 -6.97 -3.11
CA ILE A 144 4.33 -6.18 -2.99
C ILE A 144 3.34 -6.38 -4.14
N VAL A 145 3.64 -7.20 -5.12
CA VAL A 145 2.90 -7.28 -6.37
C VAL A 145 1.46 -7.73 -6.15
N MET A 146 1.27 -8.79 -5.36
CA MET A 146 -0.06 -9.32 -5.06
C MET A 146 -0.93 -8.30 -4.33
N MET A 147 -0.36 -7.62 -3.34
CA MET A 147 -1.02 -6.56 -2.56
C MET A 147 -1.58 -5.45 -3.47
N LEU A 148 -0.82 -5.04 -4.47
CA LEU A 148 -1.26 -4.02 -5.43
C LEU A 148 -2.32 -4.54 -6.41
N ASN A 149 -2.30 -5.83 -6.75
CA ASN A 149 -3.27 -6.45 -7.67
C ASN A 149 -4.69 -6.54 -7.10
N GLU A 150 -4.84 -6.49 -5.78
CA GLU A 150 -6.12 -6.59 -5.09
C GLU A 150 -6.82 -5.24 -4.88
N MET A 151 -6.10 -4.15 -5.08
CA MET A 151 -6.69 -2.81 -5.03
C MET A 151 -7.60 -2.56 -6.24
N GLY A 152 -8.78 -2.01 -6.01
CA GLY A 152 -9.74 -1.69 -7.08
C GLY A 152 -9.11 -0.83 -8.18
N GLY A 153 -9.39 -1.11 -9.46
CA GLY A 153 -8.86 -0.36 -10.61
C GLY A 153 -7.36 -0.51 -10.85
N MET A 154 -6.66 -1.31 -10.05
CA MET A 154 -5.27 -1.70 -10.26
C MET A 154 -5.20 -3.11 -10.82
N ARG A 155 -4.19 -3.38 -11.61
CA ARG A 155 -3.90 -4.70 -12.15
C ARG A 155 -2.40 -4.90 -12.28
N VAL A 156 -1.93 -6.00 -11.76
CA VAL A 156 -0.57 -6.48 -12.03
C VAL A 156 -0.59 -7.34 -13.29
N GLN A 157 0.21 -6.95 -14.27
CA GLN A 157 0.38 -7.65 -15.54
C GLN A 157 1.78 -8.23 -15.62
N THR A 158 1.90 -9.55 -15.82
CA THR A 158 3.19 -10.17 -16.12
C THR A 158 3.69 -9.66 -17.47
N THR A 159 4.89 -9.08 -17.49
CA THR A 159 5.50 -8.46 -18.66
C THR A 159 6.56 -9.34 -19.32
N SER A 160 7.31 -10.12 -18.53
CA SER A 160 8.24 -11.14 -19.02
C SER A 160 7.88 -12.51 -18.42
N PRO A 161 7.18 -13.39 -19.15
CA PRO A 161 6.82 -14.70 -18.65
C PRO A 161 8.03 -15.56 -18.25
N SER A 162 9.14 -15.47 -19.00
CA SER A 162 10.36 -16.24 -18.74
C SER A 162 11.04 -15.89 -17.42
N LEU A 163 10.98 -14.62 -17.00
CA LEU A 163 11.60 -14.12 -15.77
C LEU A 163 10.58 -13.73 -14.71
N GLY A 164 9.29 -13.76 -15.03
CA GLY A 164 8.21 -13.41 -14.11
C GLY A 164 8.13 -11.91 -13.79
N ALA A 165 8.72 -11.02 -14.61
CA ALA A 165 8.57 -9.58 -14.45
C ALA A 165 7.10 -9.15 -14.51
N ALA A 166 6.74 -8.11 -13.76
CA ALA A 166 5.37 -7.64 -13.68
C ALA A 166 5.29 -6.11 -13.58
N SER A 167 4.29 -5.49 -14.18
CA SER A 167 4.00 -4.07 -14.09
C SER A 167 2.62 -3.79 -13.50
N VAL A 168 2.45 -2.63 -12.88
CA VAL A 168 1.17 -2.22 -12.27
C VAL A 168 0.46 -1.24 -13.18
N ARG A 169 -0.68 -1.66 -13.72
CA ARG A 169 -1.56 -0.84 -14.54
C ARG A 169 -2.66 -0.24 -13.68
N ILE A 170 -2.89 1.06 -13.81
CA ILE A 170 -3.92 1.81 -13.08
C ILE A 170 -4.98 2.28 -14.08
N GLN A 171 -6.25 1.89 -13.90
CA GLN A 171 -7.37 2.33 -14.74
C GLN A 171 -7.14 2.12 -16.25
N GLY A 172 -6.45 1.02 -16.60
CA GLY A 172 -6.11 0.68 -17.98
C GLY A 172 -4.88 1.41 -18.55
N MET A 173 -4.24 2.30 -17.79
CA MET A 173 -2.98 2.91 -18.18
C MET A 173 -1.81 1.96 -17.96
N ARG A 174 -0.85 1.90 -18.91
CA ARG A 174 0.34 1.05 -18.85
C ARG A 174 1.22 1.38 -17.64
N GLY A 175 1.94 0.41 -17.10
CA GLY A 175 2.71 0.52 -15.86
C GLY A 175 3.78 1.60 -15.85
N ARG A 176 4.37 1.92 -17.02
CA ARG A 176 5.35 3.02 -17.17
C ARG A 176 4.84 4.39 -16.76
N TYR A 177 3.52 4.58 -16.69
CA TYR A 177 2.90 5.84 -16.25
C TYR A 177 2.65 5.91 -14.75
N THR A 178 3.01 4.88 -14.00
CA THR A 178 2.87 4.82 -12.54
C THR A 178 4.20 5.14 -11.87
N ARG A 179 4.21 6.15 -11.02
CA ARG A 179 5.39 6.53 -10.23
C ARG A 179 5.39 5.82 -8.89
N PHE A 180 6.49 5.13 -8.59
CA PHE A 180 6.69 4.48 -7.30
C PHE A 180 7.58 5.32 -6.40
N LEU A 181 7.17 5.46 -5.13
CA LEU A 181 7.90 6.18 -4.08
C LEU A 181 8.08 5.26 -2.88
N SER A 182 9.14 5.52 -2.11
CA SER A 182 9.34 5.01 -0.76
C SER A 182 9.53 6.20 0.18
N ASP A 183 8.65 6.35 1.15
CA ASP A 183 8.63 7.50 2.08
C ASP A 183 8.66 8.85 1.35
N GLY A 184 7.93 8.97 0.23
CA GLY A 184 7.90 10.16 -0.62
C GLY A 184 9.13 10.40 -1.48
N LEU A 185 10.13 9.52 -1.46
CA LEU A 185 11.33 9.57 -2.30
C LEU A 185 11.14 8.67 -3.54
N PRO A 186 11.59 9.07 -4.73
CA PRO A 186 11.60 8.17 -5.88
C PRO A 186 12.34 6.87 -5.57
N LEU A 187 11.65 5.75 -5.76
CA LEU A 187 12.21 4.44 -5.39
C LEU A 187 13.25 3.94 -6.41
N PHE A 188 12.94 4.16 -7.70
CA PHE A 188 13.81 3.87 -8.84
C PHE A 188 13.71 5.05 -9.80
N GLY A 189 14.49 5.10 -10.88
CA GLY A 189 14.28 6.02 -11.99
C GLY A 189 12.85 5.95 -12.53
N GLN A 190 12.50 6.76 -13.51
CA GLN A 190 11.15 6.80 -14.10
C GLN A 190 10.66 5.44 -14.62
N GLN A 191 11.57 4.51 -14.77
CA GLN A 191 11.31 3.12 -15.11
C GLN A 191 11.67 2.22 -13.94
N GLY A 192 10.72 2.05 -13.05
CA GLY A 192 10.71 0.86 -12.22
C GLY A 192 10.43 -0.31 -13.13
N GLY A 193 11.47 -0.95 -13.66
CA GLY A 193 11.30 -2.17 -14.43
C GLY A 193 10.38 -3.13 -13.67
N GLY A 194 9.60 -3.91 -14.37
CA GLY A 194 8.65 -4.84 -13.78
C GLY A 194 9.29 -5.78 -12.75
N LEU A 195 10.58 -6.07 -12.90
CA LEU A 195 11.36 -6.82 -11.90
C LEU A 195 11.64 -6.02 -10.62
N GLY A 196 11.70 -4.69 -10.71
CA GLY A 196 11.94 -3.84 -9.53
C GLY A 196 10.88 -3.98 -8.45
N LEU A 197 9.62 -4.11 -8.81
CA LEU A 197 8.50 -4.29 -7.88
C LEU A 197 8.55 -5.62 -7.14
N LEU A 198 8.98 -6.68 -7.82
CA LEU A 198 9.18 -7.99 -7.23
C LEU A 198 10.27 -8.02 -6.15
N GLN A 199 11.11 -6.99 -6.06
CA GLN A 199 12.25 -6.92 -5.17
C GLN A 199 11.98 -6.15 -3.87
N ILE A 200 10.72 -5.83 -3.56
CA ILE A 200 10.33 -5.05 -2.39
C ILE A 200 9.54 -5.93 -1.42
N PRO A 201 10.16 -6.46 -0.35
CA PRO A 201 9.42 -7.18 0.68
C PRO A 201 8.50 -6.22 1.47
N PRO A 202 7.26 -6.62 1.80
CA PRO A 202 6.30 -5.72 2.46
C PRO A 202 6.44 -5.60 3.97
N MET A 203 7.36 -6.31 4.62
CA MET A 203 7.41 -6.47 6.07
C MET A 203 7.64 -5.15 6.84
N ASP A 204 8.35 -4.21 6.23
CA ASP A 204 8.64 -2.89 6.81
C ASP A 204 7.63 -1.80 6.44
N LEU A 205 6.57 -2.14 5.71
CA LEU A 205 5.54 -1.16 5.33
C LEU A 205 4.56 -0.91 6.47
N GLY A 206 4.30 0.36 6.75
CA GLY A 206 3.24 0.83 7.64
C GLY A 206 1.95 1.06 6.88
N GLN A 207 2.04 1.67 5.70
CA GLN A 207 0.89 1.87 4.80
C GLN A 207 1.35 1.96 3.34
N VAL A 208 0.41 1.73 2.42
CA VAL A 208 0.60 1.96 0.98
C VAL A 208 -0.43 2.98 0.53
N GLU A 209 0.03 4.10 -0.01
CA GLU A 209 -0.83 5.20 -0.49
C GLU A 209 -0.87 5.18 -2.01
N VAL A 210 -2.07 5.20 -2.59
CA VAL A 210 -2.25 5.20 -4.04
C VAL A 210 -3.08 6.40 -4.48
N ILE A 211 -2.49 7.25 -5.32
CA ILE A 211 -3.18 8.33 -6.04
C ILE A 211 -3.41 7.85 -7.45
N LYS A 212 -4.68 7.70 -7.87
CA LYS A 212 -5.04 7.31 -9.23
C LYS A 212 -5.22 8.53 -10.14
N GLY A 213 -4.87 8.36 -11.40
CA GLY A 213 -4.91 9.44 -12.40
C GLY A 213 -3.71 10.37 -12.36
N VAL A 214 -3.70 11.37 -13.24
CA VAL A 214 -2.55 12.25 -13.43
C VAL A 214 -2.16 12.99 -12.17
N SER A 215 -0.93 12.79 -11.71
CA SER A 215 -0.34 13.39 -10.50
C SER A 215 0.98 14.12 -10.81
N SER A 216 1.23 14.44 -12.08
CA SER A 216 2.46 15.12 -12.53
C SER A 216 2.64 16.51 -11.92
N ALA A 217 1.57 17.20 -11.53
CA ALA A 217 1.64 18.47 -10.79
C ALA A 217 2.40 18.32 -9.46
N LEU A 218 2.35 17.15 -8.82
CA LEU A 218 3.08 16.86 -7.60
C LEU A 218 4.45 16.25 -7.87
N TYR A 219 4.53 15.28 -8.80
CA TYR A 219 5.67 14.38 -8.91
C TYR A 219 6.41 14.43 -10.26
N GLY A 220 6.01 15.32 -11.18
CA GLY A 220 6.66 15.52 -12.48
C GLY A 220 6.39 14.38 -13.45
N ALA A 221 7.37 14.12 -14.31
CA ALA A 221 7.29 13.09 -15.33
C ALA A 221 7.06 11.69 -14.74
N GLY A 222 6.34 10.83 -15.48
CA GLY A 222 6.08 9.45 -15.06
C GLY A 222 4.90 9.26 -14.10
N ALA A 223 4.28 10.33 -13.58
CA ALA A 223 3.09 10.26 -12.72
C ALA A 223 1.79 10.54 -13.50
N MET A 224 1.66 10.03 -14.72
CA MET A 224 0.46 10.21 -15.55
C MET A 224 -0.66 9.22 -15.23
N GLY A 225 -0.32 7.99 -14.83
CA GLY A 225 -1.27 6.95 -14.44
C GLY A 225 -1.62 7.01 -12.96
N GLY A 226 -0.68 7.49 -12.16
CA GLY A 226 -0.83 7.60 -10.71
C GLY A 226 0.49 7.54 -9.96
N VAL A 227 0.37 7.51 -8.65
CA VAL A 227 1.50 7.39 -7.71
C VAL A 227 1.20 6.29 -6.72
N VAL A 228 2.17 5.44 -6.44
CA VAL A 228 2.17 4.47 -5.36
C VAL A 228 3.28 4.84 -4.39
N ASN A 229 2.94 5.24 -3.17
CA ASN A 229 3.89 5.60 -2.13
C ASN A 229 3.91 4.51 -1.04
N LEU A 230 5.06 3.89 -0.87
CA LEU A 230 5.31 2.85 0.12
C LEU A 230 5.84 3.53 1.38
N VAL A 231 5.02 3.65 2.41
CA VAL A 231 5.39 4.33 3.66
C VAL A 231 5.89 3.30 4.65
N SER A 232 7.08 3.52 5.17
CA SER A 232 7.73 2.60 6.12
C SER A 232 7.15 2.72 7.53
N ARG A 233 7.20 1.60 8.28
CA ARG A 233 6.90 1.58 9.72
C ARG A 233 7.88 2.45 10.48
N ARG A 234 7.37 3.28 11.34
CA ARG A 234 8.17 4.08 12.28
C ARG A 234 8.49 3.25 13.53
N PRO A 235 9.71 3.38 14.11
CA PRO A 235 10.01 2.79 15.40
C PRO A 235 9.08 3.35 16.48
N ALA A 236 8.47 2.43 17.26
CA ALA A 236 7.61 2.77 18.40
C ALA A 236 8.45 2.95 19.68
N GLU A 237 7.78 3.22 20.82
CA GLU A 237 8.46 3.28 22.12
C GLU A 237 9.07 1.93 22.53
N GLN A 238 8.32 0.86 22.26
CA GLN A 238 8.83 -0.50 22.45
C GLN A 238 9.59 -0.98 21.22
N PRO A 239 10.72 -1.70 21.39
CA PRO A 239 11.44 -2.30 20.29
C PRO A 239 10.55 -3.30 19.53
N ILE A 240 10.62 -3.27 18.19
CA ILE A 240 9.94 -4.22 17.32
C ILE A 240 10.96 -5.21 16.79
N ARG A 241 10.67 -6.49 16.94
CA ARG A 241 11.48 -7.60 16.39
C ARG A 241 10.53 -8.58 15.74
N ASP A 242 10.49 -8.57 14.42
CA ASP A 242 9.53 -9.30 13.61
C ASP A 242 10.29 -10.19 12.63
N PHE A 243 10.05 -11.50 12.67
CA PHE A 243 10.70 -12.50 11.83
C PHE A 243 9.64 -13.35 11.16
N LEU A 244 9.83 -13.64 9.88
CA LEU A 244 8.92 -14.49 9.10
C LEU A 244 9.73 -15.48 8.27
N VAL A 245 9.30 -16.74 8.27
CA VAL A 245 9.77 -17.79 7.37
C VAL A 245 8.57 -18.42 6.68
N ASN A 246 8.63 -18.55 5.37
CA ASN A 246 7.59 -19.12 4.53
C ASN A 246 8.15 -20.16 3.57
N ARG A 247 7.35 -21.18 3.25
CA ARG A 247 7.66 -22.17 2.21
C ARG A 247 6.41 -22.48 1.38
N SER A 248 6.57 -22.60 0.06
CA SER A 248 5.49 -22.97 -0.85
C SER A 248 5.70 -24.35 -1.49
N THR A 249 4.60 -24.92 -1.97
CA THR A 249 4.60 -26.18 -2.75
C THR A 249 5.31 -26.05 -4.08
N LEU A 250 5.49 -24.84 -4.58
CA LEU A 250 6.18 -24.57 -5.85
C LEU A 250 7.67 -24.28 -5.66
N GLY A 251 8.22 -24.48 -4.45
CA GLY A 251 9.64 -24.37 -4.19
C GLY A 251 10.11 -22.96 -3.79
N ALA A 252 9.19 -22.02 -3.52
CA ALA A 252 9.56 -20.75 -2.92
C ALA A 252 9.93 -20.92 -1.45
N THR A 253 10.94 -20.20 -0.99
CA THR A 253 11.32 -20.06 0.42
C THR A 253 11.65 -18.61 0.69
N ASP A 254 11.01 -18.03 1.68
CA ASP A 254 11.20 -16.65 2.09
C ASP A 254 11.64 -16.60 3.55
N GLY A 255 12.64 -15.78 3.84
CA GLY A 255 13.04 -15.43 5.19
C GLY A 255 13.17 -13.92 5.29
N THR A 256 12.36 -13.27 6.13
CA THR A 256 12.39 -11.82 6.32
C THR A 256 12.47 -11.46 7.78
N MET A 257 13.12 -10.34 8.08
CA MET A 257 13.17 -9.76 9.41
C MET A 257 12.96 -8.25 9.35
N PHE A 258 12.27 -7.72 10.35
CA PHE A 258 12.17 -6.30 10.60
C PHE A 258 12.52 -6.01 12.06
N LEU A 259 13.51 -5.15 12.26
CA LEU A 259 13.95 -4.70 13.56
C LEU A 259 13.79 -3.19 13.65
N ALA A 260 13.20 -2.69 14.74
CA ALA A 260 13.10 -1.25 14.96
C ALA A 260 13.20 -0.92 16.45
N SER A 261 13.89 0.17 16.78
CA SER A 261 14.11 0.57 18.17
C SER A 261 14.41 2.07 18.28
N ARG A 262 14.04 2.65 19.40
CA ARG A 262 14.58 3.95 19.85
C ARG A 262 16.03 3.73 20.31
N LEU A 263 16.93 4.58 19.85
CA LEU A 263 18.35 4.57 20.22
C LEU A 263 18.63 5.59 21.33
N SER A 264 17.87 6.70 21.33
CA SER A 264 17.90 7.76 22.33
C SER A 264 16.59 8.54 22.32
N SER A 265 16.50 9.63 23.10
CA SER A 265 15.34 10.54 23.12
C SER A 265 15.03 11.14 21.73
N HIS A 266 16.05 11.31 20.88
CA HIS A 266 15.92 11.99 19.58
C HIS A 266 16.18 11.05 18.39
N TRP A 267 16.78 9.89 18.60
CA TRP A 267 17.17 8.99 17.52
C TRP A 267 16.44 7.65 17.61
N SER A 268 15.98 7.17 16.46
CA SER A 268 15.50 5.81 16.32
C SER A 268 15.97 5.20 15.00
N ALA A 269 16.00 3.89 14.92
CA ALA A 269 16.47 3.18 13.74
C ALA A 269 15.60 1.96 13.45
N SER A 270 15.56 1.59 12.17
CA SER A 270 15.00 0.31 11.73
C SER A 270 15.88 -0.39 10.70
N LEU A 271 15.73 -1.70 10.59
CA LEU A 271 16.42 -2.54 9.62
C LEU A 271 15.42 -3.56 9.06
N LEU A 272 15.21 -3.55 7.74
CA LEU A 272 14.62 -4.65 7.00
C LEU A 272 15.76 -5.53 6.46
N GLY A 273 15.64 -6.84 6.63
CA GLY A 273 16.50 -7.84 5.99
C GLY A 273 15.66 -8.94 5.38
N GLY A 274 16.05 -9.47 4.22
CA GLY A 274 15.32 -10.54 3.55
C GLY A 274 16.22 -11.41 2.67
N GLY A 275 15.94 -12.71 2.67
CA GLY A 275 16.49 -13.68 1.74
C GLY A 275 15.35 -14.48 1.11
N HIS A 276 15.35 -14.62 -0.22
CA HIS A 276 14.25 -15.21 -0.98
C HIS A 276 14.80 -16.14 -2.04
N TRP A 277 14.24 -17.33 -2.18
CA TRP A 277 14.62 -18.35 -3.15
C TRP A 277 13.39 -18.93 -3.82
N GLN A 278 13.44 -19.13 -5.12
CA GLN A 278 12.44 -19.82 -5.93
C GLN A 278 13.16 -20.79 -6.86
N GLU A 279 12.71 -22.02 -6.88
CA GLU A 279 13.16 -23.01 -7.87
C GLU A 279 12.48 -22.76 -9.21
N ARG A 280 13.20 -23.01 -10.32
CA ARG A 280 12.54 -23.07 -11.63
C ARG A 280 11.55 -24.23 -11.67
N LYS A 281 10.33 -23.98 -12.15
CA LYS A 281 9.30 -25.02 -12.27
C LYS A 281 8.68 -25.00 -13.65
N ASP A 282 8.68 -26.18 -14.28
CA ASP A 282 7.81 -26.53 -15.37
C ASP A 282 6.52 -27.11 -14.78
N ILE A 283 5.39 -26.44 -15.05
CA ILE A 283 4.07 -26.79 -14.45
C ILE A 283 3.24 -27.67 -15.40
N ASP A 284 3.48 -27.58 -16.69
CA ASP A 284 2.69 -28.29 -17.73
C ASP A 284 3.45 -29.43 -18.43
N GLY A 285 4.75 -29.57 -18.17
CA GLY A 285 5.56 -30.67 -18.61
C GLY A 285 6.10 -30.51 -20.04
N ASP A 286 6.16 -29.28 -20.58
CA ASP A 286 6.64 -29.01 -21.94
C ASP A 286 8.16 -28.76 -22.01
N GLY A 287 8.87 -28.81 -20.89
CA GLY A 287 10.30 -28.58 -20.78
C GLY A 287 10.70 -27.13 -20.60
N TRP A 288 9.75 -26.18 -20.59
CA TRP A 288 9.95 -24.76 -20.33
C TRP A 288 9.57 -24.40 -18.88
N ALA A 289 10.33 -23.53 -18.25
CA ALA A 289 10.02 -23.04 -16.91
C ALA A 289 8.85 -22.03 -16.95
N ASN A 290 7.66 -22.44 -16.49
CA ASN A 290 6.53 -21.55 -16.28
C ASN A 290 6.78 -20.59 -15.11
N LEU A 291 7.57 -21.00 -14.11
CA LEU A 291 8.04 -20.19 -13.02
C LEU A 291 9.56 -20.01 -13.10
N ALA A 292 9.99 -18.75 -13.13
CA ALA A 292 11.40 -18.41 -13.07
C ALA A 292 12.02 -18.80 -11.72
N GLY A 293 13.24 -19.33 -11.76
CA GLY A 293 14.04 -19.49 -10.55
C GLY A 293 14.71 -18.18 -10.17
N TYR A 294 14.84 -17.91 -8.87
CA TYR A 294 15.62 -16.77 -8.39
C TYR A 294 16.22 -16.99 -7.00
N SER A 295 17.29 -16.27 -6.72
CA SER A 295 17.80 -16.05 -5.37
C SER A 295 17.99 -14.56 -5.17
N ARG A 296 17.48 -14.02 -4.06
CA ARG A 296 17.51 -12.59 -3.77
C ARG A 296 17.88 -12.33 -2.32
N GLY A 297 18.73 -11.33 -2.09
CA GLY A 297 19.03 -10.77 -0.79
C GLY A 297 18.71 -9.28 -0.77
N VAL A 298 18.07 -8.82 0.29
CA VAL A 298 17.67 -7.42 0.51
C VAL A 298 18.08 -6.97 1.90
N ALA A 299 18.65 -5.75 2.00
CA ALA A 299 18.88 -5.09 3.28
C ALA A 299 18.56 -3.59 3.15
N ARG A 300 17.79 -3.06 4.12
CA ARG A 300 17.38 -1.66 4.14
C ARG A 300 17.42 -1.08 5.56
N PRO A 301 18.54 -0.47 5.99
CA PRO A 301 18.60 0.33 7.20
C PRO A 301 17.90 1.69 7.02
N ARG A 302 17.28 2.18 8.11
CA ARG A 302 16.73 3.52 8.21
C ARG A 302 17.10 4.14 9.54
N LEU A 303 17.31 5.46 9.53
CA LEU A 303 17.61 6.26 10.69
C LEU A 303 16.62 7.43 10.75
N PHE A 304 16.05 7.66 11.90
CA PHE A 304 15.09 8.73 12.15
C PHE A 304 15.62 9.62 13.26
N TRP A 305 15.52 10.91 13.06
CA TRP A 305 15.85 11.92 14.05
C TRP A 305 14.65 12.84 14.28
N ASP A 306 14.28 13.03 15.52
CA ASP A 306 13.29 13.99 15.96
C ASP A 306 13.95 14.98 16.93
N GLY A 307 14.17 16.20 16.46
CA GLY A 307 14.81 17.28 17.22
C GLY A 307 13.82 18.07 18.06
N GLY A 308 12.52 17.72 18.03
CA GLY A 308 11.45 18.54 18.62
C GLY A 308 11.26 19.87 17.90
N GLY A 309 10.19 20.62 18.24
CA GLY A 309 9.90 21.92 17.65
C GLY A 309 9.77 21.89 16.12
N GLY A 310 9.16 20.84 15.55
CA GLY A 310 8.95 20.70 14.11
C GLY A 310 10.21 20.42 13.28
N ARG A 311 11.29 19.93 13.93
CA ARG A 311 12.54 19.55 13.27
C ARG A 311 12.66 18.03 13.21
N SER A 312 12.76 17.47 12.01
CA SER A 312 12.94 16.04 11.84
C SER A 312 13.85 15.72 10.66
N ALA A 313 14.47 14.55 10.73
CA ALA A 313 15.26 13.98 9.63
C ALA A 313 15.01 12.49 9.50
N PHE A 314 15.03 12.03 8.27
CA PHE A 314 14.92 10.63 7.90
C PHE A 314 16.03 10.29 6.91
N LEU A 315 16.74 9.21 7.14
CA LEU A 315 17.76 8.68 6.24
C LEU A 315 17.47 7.22 5.97
N THR A 316 17.62 6.78 4.73
CA THR A 316 17.47 5.40 4.31
C THR A 316 18.58 5.00 3.37
N GLY A 317 19.00 3.73 3.42
CA GLY A 317 19.83 3.10 2.42
C GLY A 317 19.24 1.76 2.04
N GLY A 318 19.54 1.27 0.84
CA GLY A 318 19.06 -0.02 0.37
C GLY A 318 20.09 -0.74 -0.47
N VAL A 319 20.13 -2.06 -0.32
CA VAL A 319 20.95 -2.96 -1.14
C VAL A 319 20.07 -4.13 -1.56
N THR A 320 20.07 -4.45 -2.86
CA THR A 320 19.39 -5.63 -3.40
C THR A 320 20.33 -6.33 -4.37
N TYR A 321 20.48 -7.64 -4.17
CA TYR A 321 21.16 -8.55 -5.09
C TYR A 321 20.16 -9.62 -5.51
N GLU A 322 20.00 -9.82 -6.82
CA GLU A 322 19.14 -10.88 -7.35
C GLU A 322 19.80 -11.54 -8.55
N ASN A 323 19.78 -12.88 -8.54
CA ASN A 323 20.03 -13.73 -9.70
C ASN A 323 18.72 -14.40 -10.06
N ARG A 324 18.30 -14.26 -11.32
CA ARG A 324 17.03 -14.80 -11.83
C ARG A 324 17.28 -15.55 -13.13
N ASN A 325 16.57 -16.67 -13.33
CA ASN A 325 16.74 -17.52 -14.50
C ASN A 325 15.45 -18.20 -14.94
N GLY A 326 15.29 -18.37 -16.24
CA GLY A 326 14.15 -18.99 -16.91
C GLY A 326 14.60 -19.74 -18.17
N GLY A 327 13.66 -19.99 -19.07
CA GLY A 327 13.91 -20.75 -20.29
C GLY A 327 13.69 -22.25 -20.11
N THR A 328 14.37 -23.07 -20.91
CA THR A 328 14.26 -24.55 -20.85
C THR A 328 14.87 -25.10 -19.56
N LEU A 329 14.27 -26.17 -19.03
CA LEU A 329 14.85 -26.91 -17.90
C LEU A 329 16.13 -27.65 -18.31
N PRO A 330 16.99 -28.06 -17.36
CA PRO A 330 18.16 -28.87 -17.66
C PRO A 330 17.78 -30.16 -18.39
N GLY A 331 18.42 -30.39 -19.55
CA GLY A 331 18.16 -31.55 -20.41
C GLY A 331 16.96 -31.40 -21.36
N ALA A 332 16.19 -30.31 -21.25
CA ALA A 332 15.11 -29.98 -22.19
C ALA A 332 15.62 -29.03 -23.29
N SER A 333 14.91 -29.05 -24.42
CA SER A 333 15.20 -28.21 -25.59
C SER A 333 13.89 -27.60 -26.13
N LEU A 334 14.01 -26.54 -26.91
CA LEU A 334 12.90 -25.91 -27.61
C LEU A 334 12.39 -26.88 -28.72
N PRO A 335 11.09 -27.15 -28.79
CA PRO A 335 10.52 -28.02 -29.85
C PRO A 335 10.85 -27.54 -31.27
N ALA A 336 10.92 -26.21 -31.45
CA ALA A 336 11.15 -25.61 -32.77
C ALA A 336 12.60 -25.75 -33.30
N THR A 337 13.60 -25.85 -32.41
CA THR A 337 15.02 -25.84 -32.78
C THR A 337 15.76 -27.09 -32.35
N GLY A 338 15.27 -27.84 -31.39
CA GLY A 338 15.97 -28.93 -30.73
C GLY A 338 17.11 -28.48 -29.79
N GLU A 339 17.30 -27.16 -29.61
CA GLU A 339 18.38 -26.58 -28.78
C GLU A 339 17.83 -26.02 -27.45
N PRO A 340 18.61 -26.06 -26.38
CA PRO A 340 18.23 -25.42 -25.12
C PRO A 340 18.23 -23.88 -25.25
N TYR A 341 17.38 -23.22 -24.47
CA TYR A 341 17.34 -21.76 -24.39
C TYR A 341 17.36 -21.31 -22.93
N THR A 342 18.27 -20.41 -22.60
CA THR A 342 18.40 -19.86 -21.26
C THR A 342 18.13 -18.37 -21.30
N GLU A 343 17.25 -17.91 -20.40
CA GLU A 343 17.12 -16.48 -20.07
C GLU A 343 17.54 -16.27 -18.62
N ALA A 344 18.41 -15.28 -18.37
CA ALA A 344 18.95 -15.04 -17.05
C ALA A 344 19.21 -13.55 -16.83
N LEU A 345 18.99 -13.07 -15.61
CA LEU A 345 19.24 -11.70 -15.21
C LEU A 345 19.90 -11.62 -13.83
N ASP A 346 21.07 -11.02 -13.80
CA ASP A 346 21.74 -10.60 -12.57
C ASP A 346 21.49 -9.12 -12.31
N THR A 347 20.91 -8.80 -11.17
CA THR A 347 20.62 -7.41 -10.74
C THR A 347 21.40 -7.06 -9.48
N ARG A 348 22.04 -5.90 -9.48
CA ARG A 348 22.63 -5.29 -8.29
C ARG A 348 22.11 -3.87 -8.17
N ARG A 349 21.42 -3.58 -7.06
CA ARG A 349 20.85 -2.26 -6.78
C ARG A 349 21.41 -1.70 -5.48
N TYR A 350 21.70 -0.41 -5.53
CA TYR A 350 22.06 0.41 -4.38
C TYR A 350 21.21 1.67 -4.41
N ASP A 351 20.62 2.03 -3.30
CA ASP A 351 19.90 3.28 -3.16
C ASP A 351 20.17 3.93 -1.82
N VAL A 352 20.12 5.25 -1.79
CA VAL A 352 20.23 6.07 -0.59
C VAL A 352 19.26 7.24 -0.74
N GLY A 353 18.66 7.64 0.36
CA GLY A 353 17.78 8.79 0.35
C GLY A 353 17.57 9.37 1.73
N GLY A 354 16.97 10.55 1.78
CA GLY A 354 16.63 11.21 3.03
C GLY A 354 15.71 12.39 2.83
N SER A 355 15.03 12.73 3.91
CA SER A 355 14.21 13.94 4.03
C SER A 355 14.60 14.68 5.31
N PHE A 356 14.56 16.01 5.23
CA PHE A 356 14.80 16.92 6.33
C PHE A 356 13.64 17.90 6.38
N GLN A 357 13.16 18.19 7.58
CA GLN A 357 12.07 19.10 7.81
C GLN A 357 12.42 20.05 8.95
N PHE A 358 12.10 21.34 8.77
CA PHE A 358 12.33 22.38 9.74
C PHE A 358 11.10 23.28 9.83
N LEU A 359 10.64 23.55 11.03
CA LEU A 359 9.68 24.63 11.28
C LEU A 359 10.42 25.95 11.45
N VAL A 360 10.03 26.96 10.69
CA VAL A 360 10.62 28.32 10.72
C VAL A 360 9.53 29.30 11.07
N HIS A 361 9.75 30.13 12.11
CA HIS A 361 8.81 31.16 12.61
C HIS A 361 7.39 30.62 12.88
N ASP A 362 7.28 29.36 13.35
CA ASP A 362 6.03 28.65 13.68
C ASP A 362 4.99 28.49 12.55
N ASP A 363 5.19 29.15 11.41
CA ASP A 363 4.26 29.18 10.27
C ASP A 363 4.75 28.43 9.02
N TYR A 364 6.08 28.31 8.85
CA TYR A 364 6.67 27.80 7.63
C TYR A 364 7.38 26.48 7.88
N VAL A 365 6.92 25.44 7.20
CA VAL A 365 7.61 24.15 7.18
C VAL A 365 8.49 24.08 5.92
N VAL A 366 9.80 24.14 6.12
CA VAL A 366 10.78 23.96 5.06
C VAL A 366 11.18 22.50 5.00
N SER A 367 11.07 21.86 3.84
CA SER A 367 11.44 20.46 3.65
C SER A 367 12.44 20.31 2.52
N ALA A 368 13.44 19.46 2.71
CA ALA A 368 14.39 19.04 1.70
C ALA A 368 14.34 17.53 1.54
N ARG A 369 14.33 17.03 0.30
CA ARG A 369 14.34 15.61 -0.04
C ARG A 369 15.47 15.32 -1.03
N LEU A 370 16.21 14.25 -0.78
CA LEU A 370 17.31 13.82 -1.63
C LEU A 370 17.23 12.30 -1.82
N ALA A 371 17.44 11.82 -3.04
CA ALA A 371 17.52 10.41 -3.33
C ALA A 371 18.52 10.14 -4.45
N ALA A 372 19.22 9.02 -4.36
CA ALA A 372 20.08 8.51 -5.41
C ALA A 372 19.94 6.99 -5.51
N SER A 373 19.92 6.47 -6.73
CA SER A 373 19.96 5.03 -6.98
C SER A 373 20.91 4.67 -8.11
N SER A 374 21.45 3.47 -8.04
CA SER A 374 22.28 2.89 -9.09
C SER A 374 21.95 1.41 -9.21
N GLN A 375 21.56 0.99 -10.41
CA GLN A 375 21.28 -0.39 -10.76
C GLN A 375 22.26 -0.86 -11.83
N ARG A 376 22.64 -2.14 -11.77
CA ARG A 376 23.40 -2.81 -12.82
C ARG A 376 22.70 -4.09 -13.17
N HIS A 377 22.53 -4.33 -14.45
CA HIS A 377 21.95 -5.54 -14.99
C HIS A 377 22.93 -6.25 -15.90
N ASP A 378 22.88 -7.57 -15.87
CA ASP A 378 23.54 -8.48 -16.80
C ASP A 378 22.48 -9.45 -17.29
N HIS A 379 21.83 -9.10 -18.41
CA HIS A 379 20.72 -9.85 -18.97
C HIS A 379 21.20 -10.72 -20.12
N ARG A 380 20.76 -11.97 -20.13
CA ARG A 380 21.07 -12.94 -21.17
C ARG A 380 19.77 -13.46 -21.81
N PHE A 381 19.68 -13.39 -23.12
CA PHE A 381 18.59 -13.88 -23.96
C PHE A 381 19.12 -14.96 -24.91
N GLY A 382 19.28 -16.20 -24.45
CA GLY A 382 20.03 -17.24 -25.16
C GLY A 382 21.50 -16.82 -25.32
N GLU A 383 21.95 -16.68 -26.57
CA GLU A 383 23.33 -16.25 -26.90
C GLU A 383 23.56 -14.74 -26.79
N ILE A 384 22.49 -13.94 -26.73
CA ILE A 384 22.58 -12.48 -26.65
C ILE A 384 22.77 -12.08 -25.18
N ARG A 385 23.72 -11.17 -24.94
CA ARG A 385 24.00 -10.60 -23.62
C ARG A 385 23.88 -9.10 -23.67
N GLU A 386 23.12 -8.53 -22.74
CA GLU A 386 22.91 -7.08 -22.59
C GLU A 386 23.25 -6.66 -21.16
N ARG A 387 24.28 -5.85 -21.02
CA ARG A 387 24.74 -5.30 -19.74
C ARG A 387 24.49 -3.80 -19.72
N ASP A 388 23.99 -3.32 -18.61
CA ASP A 388 23.72 -1.91 -18.44
C ASP A 388 24.02 -1.39 -17.03
N ARG A 389 23.99 -0.07 -16.93
CA ARG A 389 23.90 0.67 -15.68
C ARG A 389 22.84 1.73 -15.82
N HIS A 390 21.88 1.73 -14.89
CA HIS A 390 20.84 2.74 -14.74
C HIS A 390 21.04 3.50 -13.43
N GLY A 391 21.09 4.81 -13.46
CA GLY A 391 21.28 5.69 -12.31
C GLY A 391 20.26 6.81 -12.26
N MET A 392 19.84 7.18 -11.06
CA MET A 392 18.95 8.31 -10.80
C MET A 392 19.52 9.15 -9.66
N LEU A 393 19.38 10.47 -9.78
CA LEU A 393 19.62 11.45 -8.72
C LEU A 393 18.41 12.38 -8.66
N PHE A 394 17.87 12.57 -7.48
CA PHE A 394 16.71 13.44 -7.22
C PHE A 394 17.02 14.38 -6.06
N GLY A 395 16.59 15.64 -6.20
CA GLY A 395 16.61 16.64 -5.15
C GLY A 395 15.38 17.51 -5.20
N GLU A 396 14.82 17.86 -4.04
CA GLU A 396 13.68 18.75 -3.91
C GLU A 396 13.84 19.62 -2.66
N LEU A 397 13.46 20.89 -2.79
CA LEU A 397 13.31 21.84 -1.71
C LEU A 397 11.91 22.44 -1.80
N ALA A 398 11.14 22.39 -0.71
CA ALA A 398 9.79 22.92 -0.66
C ALA A 398 9.54 23.68 0.64
N VAL A 399 8.65 24.66 0.56
CA VAL A 399 8.13 25.42 1.68
C VAL A 399 6.62 25.23 1.72
N ARG A 400 6.10 24.85 2.88
CA ARG A 400 4.65 24.76 3.16
C ARG A 400 4.31 25.81 4.22
N ALA A 401 3.19 26.52 4.04
CA ALA A 401 2.64 27.41 5.04
C ALA A 401 1.12 27.41 5.02
N ALA A 402 0.52 27.70 6.17
CA ALA A 402 -0.91 27.91 6.32
C ALA A 402 -1.18 29.40 6.57
N TRP A 403 -2.14 29.96 5.84
CA TRP A 403 -2.59 31.34 6.02
C TRP A 403 -4.11 31.45 5.84
N GLY A 404 -4.79 31.66 6.95
CA GLY A 404 -6.26 31.71 6.97
C GLY A 404 -6.87 30.38 6.53
N ARG A 405 -7.50 30.35 5.36
CA ARG A 405 -8.12 29.16 4.76
C ARG A 405 -7.24 28.49 3.71
N HIS A 406 -6.03 28.95 3.51
CA HIS A 406 -5.09 28.49 2.50
C HIS A 406 -3.98 27.68 3.15
N THR A 407 -3.68 26.52 2.57
CA THR A 407 -2.45 25.77 2.83
C THR A 407 -1.69 25.67 1.52
N TRP A 408 -0.63 26.45 1.38
CA TRP A 408 0.15 26.47 0.15
C TRP A 408 1.48 25.74 0.29
N VAL A 409 1.93 25.16 -0.79
CA VAL A 409 3.23 24.51 -0.94
C VAL A 409 3.88 25.04 -2.20
N ALA A 410 5.08 25.57 -2.09
CA ALA A 410 5.88 26.00 -3.24
C ALA A 410 7.26 25.34 -3.19
N GLY A 411 7.81 24.98 -4.34
CA GLY A 411 9.11 24.33 -4.32
C GLY A 411 9.78 24.22 -5.68
N PHE A 412 11.01 23.72 -5.59
CA PHE A 412 11.87 23.37 -6.72
C PHE A 412 12.27 21.91 -6.59
N ALA A 413 12.29 21.19 -7.70
CA ALA A 413 12.79 19.83 -7.76
C ALA A 413 13.68 19.65 -8.99
N ALA A 414 14.68 18.79 -8.90
CA ALA A 414 15.51 18.40 -10.02
C ALA A 414 15.71 16.90 -10.03
N GLU A 415 15.56 16.29 -11.18
CA GLU A 415 15.81 14.87 -11.41
C GLU A 415 16.81 14.71 -12.54
N ARG A 416 17.78 13.83 -12.33
CA ARG A 416 18.70 13.35 -13.34
C ARG A 416 18.60 11.86 -13.44
N GLU A 417 18.31 11.38 -14.63
CA GLU A 417 18.28 9.96 -14.97
C GLU A 417 19.30 9.66 -16.05
N GLU A 418 20.04 8.56 -15.90
CA GLU A 418 21.08 8.18 -16.83
C GLU A 418 21.06 6.67 -17.06
N TYR A 419 20.93 6.27 -18.32
CA TYR A 419 21.00 4.88 -18.78
C TYR A 419 22.21 4.67 -19.66
N ARG A 420 23.05 3.72 -19.31
CA ARG A 420 24.30 3.39 -19.99
C ARG A 420 24.33 1.90 -20.33
N PRO A 421 23.71 1.48 -21.44
CA PRO A 421 23.83 0.11 -21.94
C PRO A 421 25.20 -0.09 -22.56
N ARG A 422 25.92 -1.13 -22.11
CA ARG A 422 27.26 -1.41 -22.60
C ARG A 422 27.25 -2.06 -23.99
N ASP A 423 26.33 -3.00 -24.19
CA ASP A 423 26.31 -3.84 -25.38
C ASP A 423 25.44 -3.25 -26.52
N VAL A 424 24.54 -2.30 -26.18
CA VAL A 424 23.67 -1.57 -27.12
C VAL A 424 23.76 -0.05 -26.93
N PRO A 425 24.95 0.58 -27.09
CA PRO A 425 25.21 1.97 -26.69
C PRO A 425 24.37 3.03 -27.42
N ARG A 426 23.75 2.65 -28.56
CA ARG A 426 22.82 3.54 -29.30
C ARG A 426 21.59 3.94 -28.49
N PHE A 427 21.26 3.21 -27.42
CA PHE A 427 20.13 3.51 -26.54
C PHE A 427 20.53 4.22 -25.24
N ALA A 428 21.79 4.69 -25.15
CA ALA A 428 22.22 5.48 -24.00
C ALA A 428 21.49 6.83 -23.97
N TYR A 429 21.05 7.24 -22.79
CA TYR A 429 20.45 8.55 -22.59
C TYR A 429 20.84 9.17 -21.25
N ARG A 430 20.72 10.51 -21.18
CA ARG A 430 20.84 11.29 -19.96
C ARG A 430 19.78 12.37 -19.97
N TYR A 431 18.83 12.24 -19.06
CA TYR A 431 17.75 13.20 -18.86
C TYR A 431 18.03 14.04 -17.62
N ASN A 432 17.87 15.36 -17.76
CA ASN A 432 17.91 16.30 -16.65
C ASN A 432 16.59 17.08 -16.71
N THR A 433 15.85 17.05 -15.61
CA THR A 433 14.51 17.64 -15.53
C THR A 433 14.39 18.48 -14.26
N PRO A 434 14.95 19.70 -14.23
CA PRO A 434 14.59 20.66 -13.20
C PRO A 434 13.14 21.12 -13.39
N GLY A 435 12.47 21.45 -12.27
CA GLY A 435 11.09 21.92 -12.30
C GLY A 435 10.74 22.74 -11.06
N VAL A 436 9.76 23.61 -11.21
CA VAL A 436 9.16 24.40 -10.13
C VAL A 436 7.70 24.04 -9.98
N PHE A 437 7.19 24.05 -8.76
CA PHE A 437 5.80 23.71 -8.49
C PHE A 437 5.18 24.59 -7.42
N LEU A 438 3.86 24.74 -7.53
CA LEU A 438 3.02 25.46 -6.59
C LEU A 438 1.73 24.68 -6.38
N GLN A 439 1.26 24.60 -5.14
CA GLN A 439 -0.03 24.05 -4.76
C GLN A 439 -0.68 24.98 -3.74
N ASP A 440 -2.00 25.13 -3.80
CA ASP A 440 -2.80 25.80 -2.80
C ASP A 440 -4.05 24.94 -2.51
N ASP A 441 -4.20 24.53 -1.25
CA ASP A 441 -5.36 23.84 -0.74
C ASP A 441 -6.20 24.88 0.04
N ILE A 442 -7.45 25.07 -0.38
CA ILE A 442 -8.32 26.14 0.09
C ILE A 442 -9.57 25.54 0.73
N ASP A 443 -9.79 25.78 2.02
CA ASP A 443 -11.04 25.46 2.71
C ASP A 443 -12.05 26.58 2.53
N ILE A 444 -12.79 26.53 1.41
CA ILE A 444 -13.75 27.57 1.02
C ILE A 444 -14.90 27.63 2.03
N ALA A 445 -15.42 26.46 2.42
CA ALA A 445 -16.49 26.30 3.40
C ALA A 445 -16.36 24.93 4.11
N PRO A 446 -17.02 24.67 5.25
CA PRO A 446 -16.97 23.37 5.93
C PRO A 446 -17.38 22.18 5.05
N TRP A 447 -18.14 22.45 4.00
CA TRP A 447 -18.61 21.44 3.04
C TRP A 447 -17.84 21.44 1.71
N LEU A 448 -16.90 22.40 1.48
CA LEU A 448 -16.17 22.55 0.21
C LEU A 448 -14.69 22.91 0.45
N SER A 449 -13.80 22.00 0.06
CA SER A 449 -12.36 22.25 -0.05
C SER A 449 -11.92 22.10 -1.50
N VAL A 450 -11.00 22.92 -1.97
CA VAL A 450 -10.45 22.92 -3.33
C VAL A 450 -8.95 22.91 -3.27
N SER A 451 -8.31 22.06 -4.09
CA SER A 451 -6.85 22.03 -4.30
C SER A 451 -6.55 22.42 -5.73
N ALA A 452 -5.69 23.41 -5.91
CA ALA A 452 -5.16 23.78 -7.22
C ALA A 452 -3.64 23.64 -7.19
N SER A 453 -3.07 22.93 -8.16
CA SER A 453 -1.63 22.74 -8.25
C SER A 453 -1.14 22.86 -9.70
N GLY A 454 0.11 23.28 -9.85
CA GLY A 454 0.76 23.40 -11.13
C GLY A 454 2.26 23.18 -11.01
N ARG A 455 2.84 22.58 -12.05
CA ARG A 455 4.26 22.33 -12.15
C ARG A 455 4.76 22.65 -13.55
N ALA A 456 5.92 23.29 -13.62
CA ALA A 456 6.66 23.50 -14.85
C ALA A 456 7.97 22.69 -14.80
N ASP A 457 8.13 21.73 -15.70
CA ASP A 457 9.33 20.91 -15.86
C ASP A 457 10.08 21.31 -17.14
N PHE A 458 11.42 21.43 -17.04
CA PHE A 458 12.31 21.82 -18.13
C PHE A 458 13.19 20.63 -18.50
N HIS A 459 12.69 19.79 -19.40
CA HIS A 459 13.39 18.58 -19.82
C HIS A 459 14.43 18.89 -20.90
N ASN A 460 15.68 18.47 -20.70
CA ASN A 460 16.79 18.82 -21.58
C ASN A 460 16.65 18.30 -23.03
N GLN A 461 15.87 17.26 -23.29
CA GLN A 461 15.67 16.69 -24.62
C GLN A 461 14.30 17.00 -25.21
N PHE A 462 13.23 17.01 -24.40
CA PHE A 462 11.86 17.11 -24.90
C PHE A 462 11.22 18.50 -24.68
N GLY A 463 11.95 19.45 -24.07
CA GLY A 463 11.49 20.83 -23.89
C GLY A 463 10.69 21.04 -22.59
N THR A 464 9.82 22.04 -22.59
CA THR A 464 9.10 22.49 -21.39
C THR A 464 7.69 21.91 -21.32
N PHE A 465 7.30 21.46 -20.12
CA PHE A 465 5.98 20.89 -19.86
C PHE A 465 5.32 21.60 -18.68
N LEU A 466 4.04 21.94 -18.87
CA LEU A 466 3.16 22.44 -17.80
C LEU A 466 2.20 21.34 -17.41
N SER A 467 2.12 21.05 -16.11
CA SER A 467 1.30 20.00 -15.50
C SER A 467 0.34 20.62 -14.47
N PRO A 468 -0.81 21.19 -14.88
CA PRO A 468 -1.82 21.68 -13.95
C PRO A 468 -2.68 20.52 -13.42
N ARG A 469 -3.20 20.70 -12.19
CA ARG A 469 -4.22 19.84 -11.57
C ARG A 469 -5.15 20.67 -10.70
N VAL A 470 -6.43 20.34 -10.72
CA VAL A 470 -7.46 20.87 -9.82
C VAL A 470 -8.24 19.71 -9.24
N SER A 471 -8.52 19.79 -7.94
CA SER A 471 -9.36 18.81 -7.21
C SER A 471 -10.31 19.55 -6.29
N ALA A 472 -11.51 19.02 -6.11
CA ALA A 472 -12.51 19.56 -5.20
C ALA A 472 -13.10 18.43 -4.34
N LEU A 473 -13.29 18.70 -3.06
CA LEU A 473 -13.95 17.84 -2.08
C LEU A 473 -15.23 18.52 -1.64
N VAL A 474 -16.36 17.82 -1.81
CA VAL A 474 -17.67 18.26 -1.38
C VAL A 474 -18.22 17.28 -0.35
N ARG A 475 -18.62 17.78 0.81
CA ARG A 475 -19.27 17.02 1.90
C ARG A 475 -20.73 17.49 2.03
N TRP A 476 -21.68 16.59 1.91
CA TRP A 476 -23.09 16.95 2.03
C TRP A 476 -23.94 15.81 2.59
N ARG A 477 -24.51 16.00 3.77
CA ARG A 477 -25.41 15.02 4.41
C ARG A 477 -24.88 13.59 4.44
N GLY A 478 -23.60 13.40 4.83
CA GLY A 478 -22.93 12.11 4.89
C GLY A 478 -22.50 11.53 3.54
N TRP A 479 -22.62 12.28 2.44
CA TRP A 479 -21.97 12.01 1.17
C TRP A 479 -20.66 12.78 1.07
N THR A 480 -19.66 12.12 0.54
CA THR A 480 -18.38 12.73 0.20
C THR A 480 -18.15 12.55 -1.30
N SER A 481 -17.98 13.66 -2.01
CA SER A 481 -17.66 13.64 -3.45
C SER A 481 -16.33 14.31 -3.71
N ARG A 482 -15.48 13.67 -4.53
CA ARG A 482 -14.21 14.24 -4.97
C ARG A 482 -14.18 14.30 -6.49
N LEU A 483 -13.93 15.49 -7.02
CA LEU A 483 -13.70 15.72 -8.45
C LEU A 483 -12.23 16.07 -8.65
N SER A 484 -11.55 15.45 -9.60
CA SER A 484 -10.15 15.72 -9.91
C SER A 484 -9.95 15.78 -11.41
N ALA A 485 -9.15 16.74 -11.89
CA ALA A 485 -8.72 16.81 -13.28
C ALA A 485 -7.30 17.32 -13.37
N GLY A 486 -6.50 16.74 -14.28
CA GLY A 486 -5.09 17.12 -14.42
C GLY A 486 -4.48 16.75 -15.75
N GLN A 487 -3.29 17.33 -16.01
CA GLN A 487 -2.45 17.04 -17.17
C GLN A 487 -1.04 16.69 -16.69
N GLY A 488 -0.33 15.90 -17.52
CA GLY A 488 1.04 15.53 -17.26
C GLY A 488 1.72 15.04 -18.53
N PHE A 489 2.98 14.65 -18.39
CA PHE A 489 3.78 14.15 -19.49
C PHE A 489 4.64 12.95 -19.06
N PHE A 490 5.09 12.20 -20.06
CA PHE A 490 6.07 11.15 -19.90
C PHE A 490 7.17 11.34 -20.95
N ALA A 491 8.43 11.31 -20.53
CA ALA A 491 9.58 11.37 -21.41
C ALA A 491 9.90 9.94 -21.86
N PRO A 492 9.75 9.60 -23.17
CA PRO A 492 9.95 8.24 -23.64
C PRO A 492 11.40 7.81 -23.52
N THR A 493 11.60 6.53 -23.22
CA THR A 493 12.89 5.87 -23.20
C THR A 493 12.80 4.56 -24.00
N PRO A 494 13.91 3.92 -24.38
CA PRO A 494 13.88 2.63 -25.05
C PRO A 494 13.42 1.47 -24.13
N LEU A 495 13.32 1.72 -22.82
CA LEU A 495 12.93 0.74 -21.84
C LEU A 495 11.39 0.74 -21.69
N THR A 496 10.72 -0.29 -22.14
CA THR A 496 9.27 -0.53 -22.02
C THR A 496 9.03 -1.92 -21.46
N GLU A 497 7.78 -2.24 -21.15
CA GLU A 497 7.39 -3.60 -20.72
C GLU A 497 7.84 -4.64 -21.75
N GLU A 498 7.70 -4.32 -23.03
CA GLU A 498 8.03 -5.21 -24.14
C GLU A 498 9.54 -5.34 -24.33
N SER A 499 10.30 -4.25 -24.23
CA SER A 499 11.77 -4.30 -24.37
C SER A 499 12.45 -4.96 -23.18
N GLU A 500 11.85 -4.91 -21.99
CA GLU A 500 12.31 -5.64 -20.82
C GLU A 500 12.22 -7.16 -21.03
N ALA A 501 11.16 -7.62 -21.73
CA ALA A 501 10.96 -9.04 -22.03
C ALA A 501 11.78 -9.55 -23.22
N ALA A 502 12.11 -8.68 -24.19
CA ALA A 502 12.69 -9.05 -25.46
C ALA A 502 14.17 -8.65 -25.63
N GLY A 503 14.62 -7.70 -24.80
CA GLY A 503 15.92 -7.03 -24.94
C GLY A 503 15.92 -5.91 -25.97
N LEU A 504 17.02 -5.15 -25.98
CA LEU A 504 17.20 -3.99 -26.85
C LEU A 504 17.96 -4.27 -28.13
N THR A 505 18.66 -5.40 -28.21
CA THR A 505 19.55 -5.70 -29.36
C THR A 505 18.81 -5.66 -30.69
N ARG A 506 17.57 -6.15 -30.73
CA ARG A 506 16.71 -6.19 -31.92
C ARG A 506 15.81 -4.97 -32.08
N LEU A 507 15.72 -4.11 -31.04
CA LEU A 507 14.85 -2.95 -31.05
C LEU A 507 15.37 -1.89 -32.02
N GLU A 508 14.46 -1.29 -32.79
CA GLU A 508 14.71 -0.14 -33.64
C GLU A 508 13.88 1.06 -33.14
N ILE A 509 14.39 2.25 -33.35
CA ILE A 509 13.66 3.52 -33.20
C ILE A 509 13.80 4.26 -34.54
N PRO A 510 12.90 3.98 -35.50
CA PRO A 510 13.05 4.47 -36.86
C PRO A 510 12.89 5.99 -37.01
N VAL A 511 12.17 6.61 -36.07
CA VAL A 511 11.92 8.06 -36.05
C VAL A 511 12.13 8.53 -34.60
N PRO A 512 12.73 9.72 -34.39
CA PRO A 512 12.87 10.26 -33.02
C PRO A 512 11.54 10.31 -32.29
N LEU A 513 11.53 9.77 -31.08
CA LEU A 513 10.33 9.75 -30.24
C LEU A 513 10.01 11.16 -29.71
N VAL A 514 8.73 11.43 -29.56
CA VAL A 514 8.22 12.65 -28.92
C VAL A 514 7.60 12.32 -27.57
N ALA A 515 7.60 13.30 -26.65
CA ALA A 515 7.03 13.11 -25.33
C ALA A 515 5.52 12.83 -25.38
N GLU A 516 5.09 11.88 -24.57
CA GLU A 516 3.68 11.55 -24.38
C GLU A 516 3.02 12.58 -23.46
N ARG A 517 1.77 12.94 -23.74
CA ARG A 517 1.00 13.91 -22.94
C ARG A 517 -0.30 13.30 -22.47
N GLY A 518 -0.45 13.18 -21.14
CA GLY A 518 -1.61 12.61 -20.50
C GLY A 518 -2.57 13.67 -19.95
N ARG A 519 -3.86 13.34 -19.98
CA ARG A 519 -4.94 14.07 -19.29
C ARG A 519 -5.81 13.06 -18.59
N SER A 520 -6.27 13.37 -17.39
CA SER A 520 -7.26 12.56 -16.70
C SER A 520 -8.28 13.43 -15.97
N ALA A 521 -9.46 12.86 -15.77
CA ALA A 521 -10.49 13.38 -14.88
C ALA A 521 -11.16 12.20 -14.15
N SER A 522 -11.49 12.39 -12.89
CA SER A 522 -12.24 11.42 -12.07
C SER A 522 -13.29 12.11 -11.20
N LEU A 523 -14.37 11.42 -10.96
CA LEU A 523 -15.41 11.77 -9.99
C LEU A 523 -15.61 10.58 -9.06
N ASP A 524 -15.39 10.78 -7.78
CA ASP A 524 -15.60 9.79 -6.73
C ASP A 524 -16.78 10.23 -5.86
N VAL A 525 -17.66 9.29 -5.55
CA VAL A 525 -18.79 9.52 -4.64
C VAL A 525 -18.79 8.41 -3.61
N THR A 526 -18.61 8.79 -2.34
CA THR A 526 -18.54 7.88 -1.19
C THR A 526 -19.71 8.13 -0.25
N ARG A 527 -20.28 7.04 0.29
CA ARG A 527 -21.26 7.07 1.36
C ARG A 527 -20.88 6.06 2.43
N THR A 528 -20.86 6.50 3.68
CA THR A 528 -20.71 5.62 4.85
C THR A 528 -22.02 5.53 5.60
N LEU A 529 -22.45 4.31 5.92
CA LEU A 529 -23.70 3.99 6.61
C LEU A 529 -23.39 2.96 7.71
N GLY A 530 -23.14 3.42 8.92
CA GLY A 530 -22.72 2.55 10.03
C GLY A 530 -21.51 1.72 9.64
N PRO A 531 -21.58 0.36 9.71
CA PRO A 531 -20.46 -0.51 9.41
C PRO A 531 -20.12 -0.63 7.91
N ALA A 532 -20.94 -0.07 7.03
CA ALA A 532 -20.78 -0.19 5.58
C ALA A 532 -20.34 1.13 4.95
N SER A 533 -19.38 1.06 4.05
CA SER A 533 -18.95 2.16 3.19
C SER A 533 -18.95 1.70 1.73
N TYR A 534 -19.39 2.55 0.83
CA TYR A 534 -19.29 2.30 -0.60
C TYR A 534 -18.85 3.54 -1.37
N THR A 535 -18.06 3.30 -2.39
CA THR A 535 -17.54 4.34 -3.28
C THR A 535 -17.77 3.95 -4.72
N VAL A 536 -18.22 4.90 -5.52
CA VAL A 536 -18.30 4.80 -6.98
C VAL A 536 -17.34 5.83 -7.57
N THR A 537 -16.46 5.38 -8.45
CA THR A 537 -15.52 6.24 -9.18
C THR A 537 -15.81 6.18 -10.66
N LEU A 538 -16.05 7.32 -11.28
CA LEU A 538 -16.07 7.49 -12.74
C LEU A 538 -14.73 8.09 -13.15
N PHE A 539 -14.09 7.52 -14.17
CA PHE A 539 -12.81 8.04 -14.65
C PHE A 539 -12.69 8.07 -16.17
N ARG A 540 -11.88 9.00 -16.64
CA ARG A 540 -11.49 9.10 -18.05
C ARG A 540 -10.05 9.62 -18.14
N SER A 541 -9.25 8.98 -19.01
CA SER A 541 -7.91 9.46 -19.35
C SER A 541 -7.65 9.36 -20.84
N SER A 542 -6.70 10.16 -21.31
CA SER A 542 -6.25 10.17 -22.71
C SER A 542 -4.77 10.47 -22.76
N VAL A 543 -4.01 9.67 -23.51
CA VAL A 543 -2.57 9.87 -23.76
C VAL A 543 -2.37 10.18 -25.23
N ARG A 544 -1.83 11.34 -25.53
CA ARG A 544 -1.43 11.75 -26.88
C ARG A 544 -0.01 11.31 -27.17
N HIS A 545 0.26 10.92 -28.42
CA HIS A 545 1.53 10.38 -28.89
C HIS A 545 2.02 9.19 -28.03
N PRO A 546 1.12 8.23 -27.66
CA PRO A 546 1.55 7.12 -26.83
C PRO A 546 2.61 6.33 -27.59
N ILE A 547 3.67 5.91 -26.89
CA ILE A 547 4.64 4.98 -27.46
C ILE A 547 4.08 3.57 -27.45
N ASP A 548 4.39 2.83 -28.50
CA ASP A 548 4.04 1.41 -28.63
C ASP A 548 5.10 0.67 -29.40
N VAL A 549 5.10 -0.67 -29.26
CA VAL A 549 6.06 -1.53 -29.93
C VAL A 549 5.37 -2.27 -31.08
N GLU A 550 5.76 -1.91 -32.30
CA GLU A 550 5.37 -2.65 -33.51
C GLU A 550 6.23 -3.90 -33.67
N ARG A 551 5.58 -5.09 -33.78
CA ARG A 551 6.23 -6.40 -33.94
C ARG A 551 5.91 -7.08 -35.29
N GLY A 552 5.62 -6.32 -36.34
CA GLY A 552 5.29 -6.87 -37.64
C GLY A 552 6.52 -7.41 -38.37
N THR A 553 7.00 -6.70 -39.40
CA THR A 553 8.24 -7.06 -40.15
C THR A 553 9.51 -6.70 -39.39
N ARG A 554 9.41 -5.89 -38.36
CA ARG A 554 10.50 -5.43 -37.48
C ARG A 554 9.99 -5.26 -36.06
N TYR A 555 10.91 -5.19 -35.12
CA TYR A 555 10.66 -4.86 -33.73
C TYR A 555 11.03 -3.39 -33.49
N ALA A 556 10.03 -2.50 -33.50
CA ALA A 556 10.26 -1.05 -33.53
C ALA A 556 9.43 -0.32 -32.48
N LEU A 557 10.06 0.62 -31.77
CA LEU A 557 9.38 1.54 -30.84
C LEU A 557 8.99 2.81 -31.59
N VAL A 558 7.71 3.14 -31.57
CA VAL A 558 7.11 4.26 -32.30
C VAL A 558 6.12 5.04 -31.44
N ASN A 559 5.86 6.32 -31.78
CA ASN A 559 4.69 7.00 -31.27
C ASN A 559 3.48 6.73 -32.17
N LEU A 560 2.36 6.30 -31.58
CA LEU A 560 1.10 6.14 -32.30
C LEU A 560 0.54 7.51 -32.72
N ALA A 561 -0.05 7.56 -33.91
CA ALA A 561 -0.63 8.79 -34.46
C ALA A 561 -1.86 9.28 -33.69
N GLU A 562 -2.66 8.35 -33.16
CA GLU A 562 -3.86 8.66 -32.41
C GLU A 562 -3.69 8.43 -30.90
N PRO A 563 -4.44 9.18 -30.06
CA PRO A 563 -4.35 9.02 -28.60
C PRO A 563 -4.90 7.67 -28.14
N THR A 564 -4.29 7.06 -27.15
CA THR A 564 -4.90 6.00 -26.34
C THR A 564 -5.90 6.63 -25.37
N ASN A 565 -7.12 6.06 -25.29
CA ASN A 565 -8.18 6.56 -24.44
C ASN A 565 -8.67 5.48 -23.49
N ASN A 566 -8.77 5.80 -22.20
CA ASN A 566 -9.33 4.95 -21.16
C ASN A 566 -10.54 5.64 -20.53
N SER A 567 -11.55 4.86 -20.20
CA SER A 567 -12.71 5.32 -19.43
C SER A 567 -13.32 4.14 -18.69
N GLY A 568 -13.94 4.41 -17.57
CA GLY A 568 -14.54 3.33 -16.81
C GLY A 568 -15.23 3.75 -15.53
N VAL A 569 -15.63 2.72 -14.80
CA VAL A 569 -16.30 2.83 -13.51
C VAL A 569 -15.64 1.86 -12.55
N GLU A 570 -15.33 2.32 -11.36
CA GLU A 570 -14.95 1.47 -10.22
C GLU A 570 -16.03 1.53 -9.16
N PHE A 571 -16.30 0.40 -8.54
CA PHE A 571 -17.13 0.27 -7.36
C PHE A 571 -16.32 -0.42 -6.26
N LEU A 572 -16.30 0.19 -5.08
CA LEU A 572 -15.71 -0.36 -3.87
C LEU A 572 -16.77 -0.36 -2.78
N ALA A 573 -16.98 -1.50 -2.15
CA ALA A 573 -17.84 -1.63 -0.98
C ALA A 573 -17.05 -2.32 0.13
N THR A 574 -17.07 -1.76 1.33
CA THR A 574 -16.47 -2.34 2.52
C THR A 574 -17.52 -2.42 3.61
N TRP A 575 -17.61 -3.57 4.26
CA TRP A 575 -18.43 -3.78 5.44
C TRP A 575 -17.53 -4.29 6.56
N ARG A 576 -17.56 -3.59 7.71
CA ARG A 576 -16.68 -3.90 8.85
C ARG A 576 -17.50 -3.93 10.12
N LYS A 577 -17.68 -5.12 10.67
CA LYS A 577 -18.32 -5.34 11.96
C LYS A 577 -17.62 -6.49 12.67
N ALA A 578 -16.83 -6.17 13.69
CA ALA A 578 -16.02 -7.15 14.40
C ALA A 578 -16.84 -8.39 14.79
N PRO A 579 -16.32 -9.61 14.61
CA PRO A 579 -14.98 -9.94 14.10
C PRO A 579 -14.88 -10.09 12.57
N PHE A 580 -15.83 -9.59 11.79
CA PHE A 580 -15.89 -9.79 10.34
C PHE A 580 -15.59 -8.51 9.55
N VAL A 581 -14.86 -8.67 8.46
CA VAL A 581 -14.63 -7.65 7.45
C VAL A 581 -14.95 -8.27 6.08
N ALA A 582 -15.64 -7.51 5.21
CA ALA A 582 -15.87 -7.92 3.85
C ALA A 582 -15.60 -6.73 2.91
N THR A 583 -14.86 -6.97 1.84
CA THR A 583 -14.57 -5.98 0.80
C THR A 583 -14.94 -6.53 -0.56
N GLY A 584 -15.69 -5.74 -1.33
CA GLY A 584 -16.04 -6.07 -2.71
C GLY A 584 -15.56 -4.97 -3.65
N THR A 585 -14.93 -5.36 -4.75
CA THR A 585 -14.46 -4.46 -5.80
C THR A 585 -15.04 -4.87 -7.14
N TYR A 586 -15.39 -3.91 -7.97
CA TYR A 586 -15.72 -4.13 -9.38
C TYR A 586 -15.14 -3.02 -10.22
N THR A 587 -14.52 -3.36 -11.33
CA THR A 587 -13.96 -2.39 -12.26
C THR A 587 -14.42 -2.71 -13.68
N TYR A 588 -14.98 -1.71 -14.35
CA TYR A 588 -15.19 -1.70 -15.79
C TYR A 588 -14.21 -0.73 -16.43
N VAL A 589 -13.39 -1.22 -17.38
CA VAL A 589 -12.43 -0.42 -18.12
C VAL A 589 -12.66 -0.58 -19.62
N ARG A 590 -12.81 0.53 -20.32
CA ARG A 590 -12.74 0.59 -21.77
C ARG A 590 -11.48 1.33 -22.16
N SER A 591 -10.44 0.59 -22.54
CA SER A 591 -9.16 1.13 -23.02
C SER A 591 -9.04 0.86 -24.52
N ARG A 592 -8.74 1.88 -25.31
CA ARG A 592 -8.64 1.80 -26.78
C ARG A 592 -7.44 2.54 -27.31
N GLU A 593 -6.75 1.91 -28.25
CA GLU A 593 -5.60 2.46 -28.97
C GLU A 593 -5.69 2.21 -30.47
N LEU A 594 -4.80 2.82 -31.23
CA LEU A 594 -4.67 2.59 -32.66
C LEU A 594 -3.80 1.35 -32.90
N ALA A 595 -4.36 0.30 -33.49
CA ALA A 595 -3.66 -0.89 -33.90
C ALA A 595 -4.02 -1.25 -35.35
N GLY A 596 -3.04 -1.43 -36.24
CA GLY A 596 -3.27 -1.77 -37.65
C GLY A 596 -4.18 -0.77 -38.39
N GLY A 597 -4.17 0.52 -38.05
CA GLY A 597 -5.01 1.55 -38.62
C GLY A 597 -6.46 1.56 -38.13
N ARG A 598 -6.81 0.79 -37.13
CA ARG A 598 -8.13 0.73 -36.51
C ARG A 598 -8.06 0.96 -35.02
N ARG A 599 -9.16 1.45 -34.42
CA ARG A 599 -9.28 1.58 -32.96
C ARG A 599 -9.72 0.26 -32.36
N GLU A 600 -8.80 -0.38 -31.66
CA GLU A 600 -9.01 -1.65 -30.97
C GLU A 600 -8.87 -1.51 -29.45
N ASP A 601 -9.29 -2.51 -28.72
CA ASP A 601 -9.07 -2.56 -27.28
C ASP A 601 -7.58 -2.76 -27.00
N THR A 602 -7.04 -2.08 -25.99
CA THR A 602 -5.65 -2.23 -25.56
C THR A 602 -5.38 -3.66 -25.10
N PRO A 603 -4.31 -4.31 -25.56
CA PRO A 603 -3.98 -5.68 -25.18
C PRO A 603 -3.84 -5.86 -23.66
N LEU A 604 -4.16 -7.09 -23.20
CA LEU A 604 -4.03 -7.49 -21.80
C LEU A 604 -4.77 -6.57 -20.82
N THR A 605 -5.87 -5.95 -21.27
CA THR A 605 -6.71 -5.07 -20.46
C THR A 605 -8.13 -5.62 -20.43
N PRO A 606 -8.53 -6.36 -19.38
CA PRO A 606 -9.88 -6.91 -19.27
C PRO A 606 -10.90 -5.79 -19.10
N ARG A 607 -12.04 -5.89 -19.80
CA ARG A 607 -13.12 -4.92 -19.64
C ARG A 607 -13.79 -4.99 -18.28
N HIS A 608 -13.87 -6.19 -17.69
CA HIS A 608 -14.52 -6.44 -16.42
C HIS A 608 -13.58 -7.19 -15.50
N SER A 609 -13.42 -6.70 -14.28
CA SER A 609 -12.79 -7.40 -13.17
C SER A 609 -13.61 -7.20 -11.90
N PHE A 610 -13.59 -8.21 -11.05
CA PHE A 610 -14.37 -8.25 -9.83
C PHE A 610 -13.57 -8.99 -8.76
N GLY A 611 -13.61 -8.50 -7.52
CA GLY A 611 -13.00 -9.12 -6.36
C GLY A 611 -13.93 -9.11 -5.16
N ILE A 612 -13.93 -10.17 -4.38
CA ILE A 612 -14.53 -10.24 -3.05
C ILE A 612 -13.52 -10.84 -2.11
N VAL A 613 -13.33 -10.20 -0.97
CA VAL A 613 -12.56 -10.69 0.17
C VAL A 613 -13.44 -10.68 1.40
N GLY A 614 -13.50 -11.80 2.11
CA GLY A 614 -14.20 -11.91 3.38
C GLY A 614 -13.23 -12.42 4.45
N MET A 615 -13.13 -11.72 5.58
CA MET A 615 -12.23 -12.03 6.67
C MET A 615 -13.00 -12.18 7.98
N TRP A 616 -12.62 -13.17 8.75
CA TRP A 616 -12.87 -13.26 10.19
C TRP A 616 -11.55 -12.98 10.90
N GLU A 617 -11.54 -12.00 11.78
CA GLU A 617 -10.34 -11.60 12.51
C GLU A 617 -10.66 -11.40 14.00
N LYS A 618 -9.84 -12.03 14.84
CA LYS A 618 -9.88 -11.85 16.28
C LYS A 618 -8.45 -11.69 16.76
N GLU A 619 -8.12 -10.52 17.28
CA GLU A 619 -6.76 -10.07 17.59
C GLU A 619 -5.94 -11.11 18.40
N GLU A 620 -6.56 -11.75 19.42
CA GLU A 620 -5.89 -12.74 20.27
C GLU A 620 -5.92 -14.17 19.73
N ALA A 621 -6.72 -14.47 18.72
CA ALA A 621 -6.91 -15.82 18.21
C ALA A 621 -6.24 -16.07 16.85
N GLY A 622 -6.29 -15.10 15.96
CA GLY A 622 -5.83 -15.21 14.59
C GLY A 622 -6.89 -14.77 13.60
N ARG A 623 -6.73 -15.16 12.34
CA ARG A 623 -7.62 -14.77 11.24
C ARG A 623 -7.90 -15.92 10.29
N ALA A 624 -9.01 -15.83 9.57
CA ALA A 624 -9.35 -16.74 8.49
C ALA A 624 -10.05 -15.95 7.39
N GLY A 625 -9.68 -16.19 6.14
CA GLY A 625 -10.18 -15.44 5.00
C GLY A 625 -10.48 -16.29 3.79
N ILE A 626 -11.39 -15.78 2.98
CA ILE A 626 -11.70 -16.28 1.64
C ILE A 626 -11.65 -15.13 0.67
N GLU A 627 -11.07 -15.37 -0.49
CA GLU A 627 -11.01 -14.43 -1.58
C GLU A 627 -11.47 -15.06 -2.90
N CYS A 628 -12.05 -14.23 -3.75
CA CYS A 628 -12.53 -14.64 -5.06
C CYS A 628 -12.32 -13.51 -6.06
N TYR A 629 -11.54 -13.75 -7.12
CA TYR A 629 -11.25 -12.77 -8.16
C TYR A 629 -11.68 -13.29 -9.54
N TYR A 630 -12.46 -12.49 -10.25
CA TYR A 630 -12.83 -12.71 -11.63
C TYR A 630 -12.08 -11.77 -12.56
N THR A 631 -11.51 -12.32 -13.63
CA THR A 631 -10.92 -11.58 -14.74
C THR A 631 -11.66 -11.89 -16.03
N GLY A 632 -12.17 -10.85 -16.67
CA GLY A 632 -12.87 -10.96 -17.96
C GLY A 632 -11.93 -11.25 -19.13
N ARG A 633 -12.50 -11.41 -20.32
CA ARG A 633 -11.73 -11.57 -21.56
C ARG A 633 -10.87 -10.35 -21.86
N GLN A 634 -9.74 -10.59 -22.53
CA GLN A 634 -8.76 -9.58 -22.92
C GLN A 634 -8.35 -9.81 -24.36
N ARG A 635 -8.16 -8.74 -25.13
CA ARG A 635 -7.52 -8.83 -26.44
C ARG A 635 -6.06 -9.25 -26.24
N LEU A 636 -5.59 -10.14 -27.09
CA LEU A 636 -4.19 -10.58 -27.15
C LEU A 636 -3.55 -10.05 -28.41
N GLU A 637 -2.27 -9.71 -28.32
CA GLU A 637 -1.51 -9.22 -29.45
C GLU A 637 -0.54 -10.30 -29.93
N GLU A 638 -0.49 -10.52 -31.25
CA GLU A 638 0.40 -11.50 -31.88
C GLU A 638 0.45 -12.88 -31.20
N ASN A 639 -0.68 -13.30 -30.63
CA ASN A 639 -0.79 -14.61 -30.04
C ASN A 639 -1.19 -15.62 -31.12
N PRO A 640 -0.35 -16.65 -31.43
CA PRO A 640 -0.61 -17.59 -32.50
C PRO A 640 -1.78 -18.55 -32.22
N PHE A 641 -2.25 -18.62 -30.97
CA PHE A 641 -3.27 -19.57 -30.55
C PHE A 641 -4.67 -18.96 -30.52
N ARG A 642 -4.79 -17.66 -30.19
CA ARG A 642 -6.08 -16.95 -30.08
C ARG A 642 -5.95 -15.43 -30.12
N ALA A 643 -7.02 -14.75 -30.55
CA ALA A 643 -7.10 -13.29 -30.53
C ALA A 643 -7.58 -12.73 -29.19
N GLU A 644 -8.35 -13.51 -28.41
CA GLU A 644 -8.88 -13.12 -27.10
C GLU A 644 -8.62 -14.19 -26.05
N SER A 645 -8.29 -13.78 -24.82
CA SER A 645 -8.14 -14.69 -23.67
C SER A 645 -9.47 -15.32 -23.26
N LYS A 646 -9.40 -16.34 -22.42
CA LYS A 646 -10.56 -16.81 -21.65
C LYS A 646 -10.75 -15.95 -20.42
N SER A 647 -12.00 -15.81 -19.96
CA SER A 647 -12.27 -15.31 -18.59
C SER A 647 -12.02 -16.42 -17.58
N TYR A 648 -11.66 -16.04 -16.35
CA TYR A 648 -11.38 -17.01 -15.29
C TYR A 648 -11.72 -16.46 -13.90
N ILE A 649 -11.83 -17.40 -12.94
CA ILE A 649 -12.06 -17.11 -11.52
C ILE A 649 -10.97 -17.80 -10.70
N ILE A 650 -10.33 -17.02 -9.82
CA ILE A 650 -9.38 -17.50 -8.82
C ILE A 650 -10.06 -17.45 -7.46
N VAL A 651 -9.88 -18.52 -6.66
CA VAL A 651 -10.37 -18.60 -5.28
C VAL A 651 -9.19 -18.92 -4.39
N GLY A 652 -9.05 -18.18 -3.30
CA GLY A 652 -8.03 -18.36 -2.26
C GLY A 652 -8.63 -18.52 -0.88
N LEU A 653 -7.89 -19.18 0.02
CA LEU A 653 -8.19 -19.30 1.45
C LEU A 653 -6.94 -18.97 2.25
N LEU A 654 -7.13 -18.22 3.33
CA LEU A 654 -6.10 -17.85 4.30
C LEU A 654 -6.50 -18.34 5.69
N GLY A 655 -5.55 -18.91 6.43
CA GLY A 655 -5.72 -19.20 7.84
C GLY A 655 -4.48 -18.83 8.64
N GLU A 656 -4.66 -18.12 9.76
CA GLU A 656 -3.61 -17.80 10.72
C GLU A 656 -4.09 -18.13 12.12
N ARG A 657 -3.23 -18.72 12.93
CA ARG A 657 -3.45 -18.93 14.36
C ARG A 657 -2.35 -18.28 15.19
N LYS A 658 -2.75 -17.48 16.18
CA LYS A 658 -1.84 -16.79 17.10
C LYS A 658 -1.66 -17.58 18.39
N PHE A 659 -0.42 -17.67 18.87
CA PHE A 659 0.01 -18.28 20.13
C PHE A 659 1.00 -17.34 20.83
N GLY A 660 0.49 -16.30 21.49
CA GLY A 660 1.33 -15.23 22.02
C GLY A 660 2.14 -14.54 20.90
N PRO A 661 3.48 -14.52 20.98
CA PRO A 661 4.32 -13.89 19.95
C PRO A 661 4.43 -14.71 18.65
N LEU A 662 4.03 -15.98 18.68
CA LEU A 662 4.11 -16.91 17.56
C LEU A 662 2.81 -16.88 16.76
N ARG A 663 2.91 -16.78 15.44
CA ARG A 663 1.81 -16.91 14.48
C ARG A 663 2.16 -18.00 13.46
N LEU A 664 1.25 -18.95 13.29
CA LEU A 664 1.32 -19.97 12.26
C LEU A 664 0.30 -19.66 11.19
N PHE A 665 0.69 -19.69 9.94
CA PHE A 665 -0.22 -19.40 8.84
C PHE A 665 -0.12 -20.43 7.72
N VAL A 666 -1.22 -20.56 6.98
CA VAL A 666 -1.33 -21.36 5.75
C VAL A 666 -2.24 -20.64 4.76
N ASN A 667 -1.82 -20.61 3.51
CA ASN A 667 -2.60 -20.08 2.40
C ASN A 667 -2.77 -21.15 1.33
N LEU A 668 -3.95 -21.17 0.74
CA LEU A 668 -4.31 -22.01 -0.40
C LEU A 668 -4.73 -21.05 -1.52
N GLU A 669 -3.81 -20.75 -2.41
CA GLU A 669 -4.03 -19.83 -3.51
C GLU A 669 -4.48 -20.58 -4.77
N ASN A 670 -5.32 -19.91 -5.56
CA ASN A 670 -5.80 -20.44 -6.83
C ASN A 670 -6.35 -21.88 -6.73
N LEU A 671 -7.28 -22.11 -5.78
CA LEU A 671 -7.93 -23.41 -5.57
C LEU A 671 -8.61 -23.97 -6.83
N THR A 672 -9.10 -23.06 -7.68
CA THR A 672 -9.67 -23.36 -9.00
C THR A 672 -8.62 -23.92 -9.98
N ASN A 673 -7.33 -23.82 -9.62
CA ASN A 673 -6.20 -24.26 -10.42
C ASN A 673 -6.22 -23.69 -11.85
N VAL A 674 -6.58 -22.41 -11.96
CA VAL A 674 -6.52 -21.66 -13.21
C VAL A 674 -5.07 -21.51 -13.63
N ARG A 675 -4.77 -21.85 -14.87
CA ARG A 675 -3.47 -21.57 -15.50
C ARG A 675 -3.64 -21.44 -17.01
N GLN A 676 -2.87 -20.54 -17.61
CA GLN A 676 -2.90 -20.29 -19.05
C GLN A 676 -2.65 -21.58 -19.84
N THR A 677 -1.69 -22.38 -19.41
CA THR A 677 -1.24 -23.61 -20.08
C THR A 677 -2.29 -24.74 -20.12
N ARG A 678 -3.44 -24.58 -19.44
CA ARG A 678 -4.60 -25.44 -19.65
C ARG A 678 -5.37 -25.16 -20.95
N TRP A 679 -5.17 -23.99 -21.53
CA TRP A 679 -5.86 -23.56 -22.73
C TRP A 679 -4.93 -23.42 -23.93
N ASP A 680 -3.75 -22.84 -23.73
CA ASP A 680 -2.76 -22.58 -24.77
C ASP A 680 -1.34 -22.76 -24.23
N PRO A 681 -0.41 -23.28 -25.03
CA PRO A 681 1.00 -23.32 -24.67
C PRO A 681 1.54 -21.91 -24.35
N LEU A 682 2.52 -21.81 -23.44
CA LEU A 682 3.28 -20.62 -23.23
C LEU A 682 4.32 -20.40 -24.35
N LEU A 683 4.89 -21.48 -24.85
CA LEU A 683 5.85 -21.47 -25.96
C LEU A 683 5.17 -21.19 -27.30
N ARG A 684 5.77 -20.32 -28.08
CA ARG A 684 5.39 -20.06 -29.48
C ARG A 684 5.86 -21.18 -30.38
N PRO A 685 5.11 -21.51 -31.46
CA PRO A 685 5.57 -22.46 -32.47
C PRO A 685 6.85 -21.98 -33.17
N GLU A 686 7.00 -20.64 -33.32
CA GLU A 686 8.12 -20.00 -33.97
C GLU A 686 8.61 -18.83 -33.13
N ARG A 687 9.88 -18.48 -33.26
CA ARG A 687 10.47 -17.34 -32.57
C ARG A 687 9.83 -16.03 -33.01
N GLY A 688 9.43 -15.18 -32.07
CA GLY A 688 8.90 -13.84 -32.37
C GLY A 688 9.96 -12.93 -33.08
N VAL A 689 9.49 -11.93 -33.80
CA VAL A 689 10.36 -10.92 -34.44
C VAL A 689 11.22 -10.20 -33.40
N ASP A 690 10.67 -9.96 -32.21
CA ASP A 690 11.36 -9.43 -31.04
C ASP A 690 12.41 -10.40 -30.44
N GLY A 691 12.37 -11.66 -30.82
CA GLY A 691 13.30 -12.70 -30.35
C GLY A 691 12.78 -13.53 -29.18
N ARG A 692 11.59 -13.29 -28.68
CA ARG A 692 10.97 -14.08 -27.61
C ARG A 692 10.48 -15.44 -28.12
N TRP A 693 10.54 -16.44 -27.24
CA TRP A 693 9.97 -17.76 -27.44
C TRP A 693 8.61 -17.93 -26.76
N THR A 694 8.16 -16.95 -25.98
CA THR A 694 6.90 -17.00 -25.24
C THR A 694 5.85 -16.06 -25.81
N VAL A 695 4.57 -16.45 -25.69
CA VAL A 695 3.45 -15.52 -25.78
C VAL A 695 3.34 -14.71 -24.49
N ASP A 696 2.52 -13.67 -24.50
CA ASP A 696 2.24 -12.90 -23.28
C ASP A 696 1.42 -13.72 -22.27
N ALA A 697 1.69 -13.53 -20.98
CA ALA A 697 0.93 -14.14 -19.91
C ALA A 697 -0.37 -13.35 -19.70
N TRP A 698 -1.52 -13.95 -20.00
CA TRP A 698 -2.84 -13.37 -19.83
C TRP A 698 -3.64 -14.00 -18.67
N ALA A 699 -3.16 -15.10 -18.10
CA ALA A 699 -3.67 -15.79 -16.91
C ALA A 699 -2.49 -16.29 -16.07
N PRO A 700 -2.69 -16.74 -14.82
CA PRO A 700 -1.65 -17.33 -13.99
C PRO A 700 -0.91 -18.47 -14.73
N LEU A 701 0.38 -18.59 -14.47
CA LEU A 701 1.23 -19.66 -15.03
C LEU A 701 1.46 -20.78 -14.01
N ASP A 702 1.34 -20.47 -12.74
CA ASP A 702 1.67 -21.33 -11.58
C ASP A 702 0.58 -22.33 -11.21
N GLY A 703 -0.71 -22.01 -11.45
CA GLY A 703 -1.82 -22.82 -11.01
C GLY A 703 -2.05 -22.77 -9.50
N ARG A 704 -2.41 -23.91 -8.88
CA ARG A 704 -2.67 -24.00 -7.45
C ARG A 704 -1.38 -23.94 -6.66
N VAL A 705 -1.33 -23.05 -5.65
CA VAL A 705 -0.20 -22.90 -4.72
C VAL A 705 -0.69 -23.08 -3.29
N ILE A 706 0.07 -23.81 -2.50
CA ILE A 706 -0.10 -23.86 -1.04
C ILE A 706 1.21 -23.35 -0.46
N ASN A 707 1.11 -22.32 0.39
CA ASN A 707 2.25 -21.85 1.16
C ASN A 707 1.87 -21.74 2.64
N GLY A 708 2.86 -21.78 3.48
CA GLY A 708 2.66 -21.64 4.90
C GLY A 708 3.97 -21.34 5.61
N GLY A 709 3.85 -20.81 6.79
CA GLY A 709 5.02 -20.36 7.51
C GLY A 709 4.76 -19.99 8.96
N ILE A 710 5.80 -19.43 9.52
CA ILE A 710 5.88 -19.01 10.91
C ILE A 710 6.28 -17.54 10.93
N ARG A 711 5.54 -16.75 11.71
CA ARG A 711 5.92 -15.38 12.07
C ARG A 711 6.07 -15.27 13.58
N VAL A 712 7.15 -14.65 14.03
CA VAL A 712 7.42 -14.37 15.45
C VAL A 712 7.65 -12.89 15.62
N GLY A 713 6.83 -12.24 16.46
CA GLY A 713 6.90 -10.80 16.73
C GLY A 713 6.94 -10.53 18.25
N PHE A 714 7.93 -9.75 18.72
CA PHE A 714 8.09 -9.37 20.14
C PHE A 714 8.85 -8.06 20.32
#